data_fd27bd450072783758116f08cfb81896
#
_entry.id   fd27bd450072783758116f08cfb81896
#
_cell.length_a   1.000
_cell.length_b   1.000
_cell.length_c   1.000
_cell.angle_alpha   90.00
_cell.angle_beta   90.00
_cell.angle_gamma   90.00
#
_symmetry.space_group_name_H-M   'P 1'
#
loop_
_entity.id
_entity.type
_entity.pdbx_description
1 polymer ?
#
loop_
_entity_poly.entity_id
_entity_poly.type
_entity_poly.pdbx_seq_one_letter_code
_entity_poly.pdbx_strand_id
1 'polypeptide(L)'
;MHKYLRLRAQWLVLRSQKVTKVLAGHLTPFAALLACILLPLATSSCNRAGAQRDHPDGGSSPVTNIAIGRSVLRSGIKRLGVNISGQNYYDSGQILRNLTFRNPGFEGESWRSILRCKHTTPTSCTDGNQWAAWPDNFLKNAHFEFLSGPAKGLTGPIESSSKGRTVDPEAGITFNFAKLDRTPNTDDFVLVQFERPGNAQKGWWTDAAHNGSTITTEFNDLAPNSPGKQALRITAAGPSQSARVDSYFDSYNGRSFVQLKGRYRLSFRAKGVGGTQALTVGLTRTGTAKGNEVLFARTTVPLSTQWKDYTYEWTAAEDGTLVGTLDLNFTVEGANVLLDDVTVNQEAASSNPTMFRNEVVKTLKDLNPGILRYMDSGVDFASSFDNMIAPPFARQRAGYSTGATEQEDVPLGLHEFLQLCQVIGAEPWYAMPATGSPEEARHLIEYLAGSPSTPYGAKRAALGQTAPWSSVFPMIHLEYGNELWNAGTFYGAAISDPVVSGKRAAELFAGARSSPSYRADRFDLILGSQAVNSWWTQQELANSAHYDSIAVAPYLFYKLADTTSNEAIFGPMFAEPEMVDSLPSGYMAQQAKAARTASHPAKLAVYEVNLGTEAGDASQSMVNAVVPSIAAGLTVADHMLLMMRDLGITAQAAWALPQYVNKFNNPKDNAEVTPLWGMVVDMGGATNLRRPQFLAEQLANQAILPTMLETMLSGANPTWKQSRSKNNDIAIDSAHALQTFAFSDGARRSLIVFNLDRQKPLPITFSGDGKPLGTVDIKQLTAPQITDTNEQKRTMDIVPTKLQLSNGSAPYSLPPFSMTVLQWTASQ
;
A
#
# COMPACT_ATOMS: atom_id res chain seq x y z
N MET A 1 17.11 -19.53 -11.60
CA MET A 1 16.38 -18.55 -12.42
C MET A 1 15.27 -19.19 -13.26
N HIS A 2 15.53 -20.15 -14.17
CA HIS A 2 14.48 -20.77 -15.01
C HIS A 2 13.37 -21.53 -14.25
N LYS A 3 13.66 -22.16 -13.11
CA LYS A 3 12.67 -22.90 -12.31
C LYS A 3 11.72 -21.98 -11.52
N TYR A 4 12.22 -20.87 -11.01
CA TYR A 4 11.43 -19.92 -10.23
C TYR A 4 10.56 -19.04 -11.14
N LEU A 5 11.09 -18.61 -12.27
CA LEU A 5 10.30 -17.96 -13.32
C LEU A 5 9.24 -18.91 -13.90
N ARG A 6 9.54 -20.21 -14.02
CA ARG A 6 8.53 -21.21 -14.43
C ARG A 6 7.45 -21.45 -13.37
N LEU A 7 7.77 -21.46 -12.09
CA LEU A 7 6.78 -21.66 -11.02
C LEU A 7 5.85 -20.44 -10.88
N ARG A 8 6.37 -19.20 -10.98
CA ARG A 8 5.51 -17.99 -10.97
C ARG A 8 4.78 -17.78 -12.31
N ALA A 9 5.37 -18.09 -13.45
CA ALA A 9 4.68 -18.10 -14.73
C ALA A 9 3.62 -19.22 -14.79
N GLN A 10 3.83 -20.37 -14.17
CA GLN A 10 2.82 -21.42 -14.02
C GLN A 10 1.70 -20.97 -13.05
N TRP A 11 2.00 -20.15 -12.06
CA TRP A 11 0.99 -19.58 -11.15
C TRP A 11 0.05 -18.60 -11.88
N LEU A 12 0.59 -17.79 -12.79
CA LEU A 12 -0.18 -16.91 -13.68
C LEU A 12 -0.95 -17.68 -14.78
N VAL A 13 -0.39 -18.75 -15.31
CA VAL A 13 -1.02 -19.59 -16.36
C VAL A 13 -2.10 -20.51 -15.78
N LEU A 14 -1.98 -20.97 -14.54
CA LEU A 14 -2.99 -21.82 -13.90
C LEU A 14 -4.27 -21.05 -13.51
N ARG A 15 -4.23 -19.73 -13.35
CA ARG A 15 -5.45 -18.91 -13.23
C ARG A 15 -6.22 -18.78 -14.56
N SER A 16 -5.55 -18.85 -15.72
CA SER A 16 -6.18 -18.68 -17.03
C SER A 16 -6.83 -19.95 -17.60
N GLN A 17 -6.51 -21.14 -17.08
CA GLN A 17 -7.00 -22.40 -17.66
C GLN A 17 -8.30 -22.97 -17.06
N LYS A 18 -8.93 -22.29 -16.10
CA LYS A 18 -10.15 -22.81 -15.44
C LYS A 18 -11.49 -22.26 -15.95
N VAL A 19 -11.50 -21.38 -16.94
CA VAL A 19 -12.77 -20.88 -17.54
C VAL A 19 -13.14 -21.58 -18.87
N THR A 20 -12.30 -22.46 -19.42
CA THR A 20 -12.51 -23.02 -20.77
C THR A 20 -12.72 -24.54 -20.77
N LYS A 21 -13.63 -25.04 -19.95
CA LYS A 21 -14.13 -26.43 -20.07
C LYS A 21 -15.62 -26.57 -19.86
N VAL A 22 -16.41 -25.74 -20.53
CA VAL A 22 -17.80 -26.06 -20.89
C VAL A 22 -18.02 -25.44 -22.27
N LEU A 23 -18.28 -26.28 -23.25
CA LEU A 23 -18.60 -26.07 -24.66
C LEU A 23 -17.47 -26.48 -25.64
N ALA A 24 -17.30 -27.76 -25.82
CA ALA A 24 -16.73 -28.32 -27.02
C ALA A 24 -17.76 -29.29 -27.62
N GLY A 25 -18.34 -28.90 -28.70
CA GLY A 25 -19.25 -29.71 -29.55
C GLY A 25 -19.47 -29.04 -30.89
N HIS A 26 -18.82 -29.60 -31.90
CA HIS A 26 -19.12 -29.55 -33.31
C HIS A 26 -18.58 -28.48 -34.27
N LEU A 27 -17.77 -29.03 -35.16
CA LEU A 27 -17.69 -28.90 -36.63
C LEU A 27 -16.62 -28.01 -37.27
N THR A 28 -15.77 -28.70 -37.91
CA THR A 28 -14.72 -28.61 -38.92
C THR A 28 -14.91 -27.68 -40.14
N PRO A 29 -13.95 -27.63 -41.11
CA PRO A 29 -13.20 -26.44 -41.49
C PRO A 29 -13.42 -26.00 -42.95
N PHE A 30 -12.97 -24.79 -43.33
CA PHE A 30 -12.60 -24.56 -44.73
C PHE A 30 -11.51 -23.49 -44.91
N ALA A 31 -10.73 -23.68 -45.93
CA ALA A 31 -9.41 -23.17 -46.26
C ALA A 31 -9.36 -21.77 -46.88
N ALA A 32 -8.18 -21.18 -46.63
CA ALA A 32 -7.34 -20.32 -47.51
C ALA A 32 -7.93 -19.53 -48.69
N LEU A 33 -7.59 -18.26 -48.79
CA LEU A 33 -6.94 -17.70 -49.97
C LEU A 33 -6.25 -16.32 -49.69
N LEU A 34 -5.02 -16.24 -50.23
CA LEU A 34 -4.16 -15.06 -50.34
C LEU A 34 -4.68 -14.11 -51.42
N ALA A 35 -4.54 -12.80 -51.24
CA ALA A 35 -4.09 -11.94 -52.34
C ALA A 35 -3.66 -10.53 -51.83
N CYS A 36 -2.44 -10.17 -52.13
CA CYS A 36 -1.91 -8.81 -52.17
C CYS A 36 -2.60 -7.95 -53.17
N ILE A 37 -2.63 -6.62 -53.04
CA ILE A 37 -2.39 -5.62 -54.11
C ILE A 37 -2.27 -4.20 -53.50
N LEU A 38 -1.08 -3.63 -53.56
CA LEU A 38 -0.59 -2.30 -53.99
C LEU A 38 -1.42 -1.00 -53.81
N LEU A 39 -0.72 -0.01 -53.22
CA LEU A 39 -1.01 1.45 -53.27
C LEU A 39 -1.12 1.97 -54.76
N PRO A 40 -1.72 3.17 -54.90
CA PRO A 40 -0.84 4.31 -55.18
C PRO A 40 -1.17 5.60 -54.41
N LEU A 41 -0.11 6.38 -54.27
CA LEU A 41 -0.08 7.79 -53.90
C LEU A 41 -0.84 8.67 -54.93
N ALA A 42 -1.57 9.64 -54.37
CA ALA A 42 -1.95 10.80 -55.17
C ALA A 42 -1.88 12.06 -54.30
N THR A 43 -0.95 12.91 -54.68
CA THR A 43 -0.82 14.32 -54.32
C THR A 43 -1.93 15.14 -54.96
N SER A 44 -2.55 16.03 -54.22
CA SER A 44 -3.12 17.24 -54.83
C SER A 44 -3.23 18.41 -53.85
N SER A 45 -2.83 19.49 -54.43
CA SER A 45 -2.53 20.82 -53.98
C SER A 45 -3.66 21.60 -53.32
N CYS A 46 -3.24 22.57 -52.50
CA CYS A 46 -3.99 23.69 -51.94
C CYS A 46 -4.97 24.36 -52.91
N ASN A 47 -6.17 24.66 -52.40
CA ASN A 47 -6.88 25.85 -52.74
C ASN A 47 -7.50 26.49 -51.50
N ARG A 48 -7.03 27.68 -51.16
CA ARG A 48 -7.65 28.59 -50.20
C ARG A 48 -8.95 29.13 -50.78
N ALA A 49 -10.07 28.84 -50.16
CA ALA A 49 -11.26 29.65 -50.21
C ALA A 49 -11.51 30.21 -48.83
N GLY A 50 -11.48 31.51 -48.71
CA GLY A 50 -11.79 32.23 -47.48
C GLY A 50 -13.28 32.07 -47.15
N ALA A 51 -13.57 31.45 -46.06
CA ALA A 51 -14.86 31.53 -45.40
C ALA A 51 -14.72 32.56 -44.27
N GLN A 52 -15.41 33.67 -44.44
CA GLN A 52 -15.68 34.65 -43.41
C GLN A 52 -16.35 33.94 -42.21
N ARG A 53 -15.67 33.86 -41.08
CA ARG A 53 -16.29 33.42 -39.86
C ARG A 53 -17.03 34.61 -39.28
N ASP A 54 -18.36 34.52 -39.30
CA ASP A 54 -19.22 35.31 -38.45
C ASP A 54 -18.83 35.04 -37.01
N HIS A 55 -18.33 36.07 -36.33
CA HIS A 55 -18.17 36.05 -34.88
C HIS A 55 -19.58 35.98 -34.26
N PRO A 56 -19.95 34.99 -33.49
CA PRO A 56 -21.10 35.12 -32.63
C PRO A 56 -20.79 36.18 -31.57
N ASP A 57 -21.73 36.99 -31.28
CA ASP A 57 -21.76 38.05 -30.27
C ASP A 57 -21.02 37.67 -29.00
N GLY A 58 -20.23 38.61 -28.51
CA GLY A 58 -19.50 38.53 -27.24
C GLY A 58 -20.40 38.54 -26.02
N GLY A 59 -21.17 37.48 -25.84
CA GLY A 59 -21.80 37.15 -24.56
C GLY A 59 -20.71 36.71 -23.59
N SER A 60 -20.46 37.52 -22.56
CA SER A 60 -19.58 37.14 -21.46
C SER A 60 -20.07 35.78 -20.92
N SER A 61 -19.15 34.80 -20.88
CA SER A 61 -19.45 33.48 -20.24
C SER A 61 -20.06 33.73 -18.87
N PRO A 62 -21.18 33.08 -18.55
CA PRO A 62 -21.87 33.32 -17.28
C PRO A 62 -20.92 33.00 -16.11
N VAL A 63 -20.80 33.95 -15.17
CA VAL A 63 -19.84 33.91 -14.07
C VAL A 63 -20.42 33.22 -12.85
N THR A 64 -19.67 32.37 -12.18
CA THR A 64 -20.00 31.81 -10.87
C THR A 64 -19.38 32.65 -9.76
N ASN A 65 -20.18 33.05 -8.78
CA ASN A 65 -19.70 33.73 -7.59
C ASN A 65 -19.50 32.72 -6.45
N ILE A 66 -18.33 32.73 -5.84
CA ILE A 66 -17.97 31.93 -4.65
C ILE A 66 -18.03 32.83 -3.44
N ALA A 67 -19.05 32.65 -2.61
CA ALA A 67 -19.13 33.34 -1.33
C ALA A 67 -18.40 32.53 -0.26
N ILE A 68 -17.44 33.17 0.43
CA ILE A 68 -16.66 32.60 1.52
C ILE A 68 -17.04 33.35 2.81
N GLY A 69 -17.68 32.63 3.72
CA GLY A 69 -18.09 33.17 5.02
C GLY A 69 -17.02 33.06 6.10
N ARG A 70 -17.40 33.37 7.31
CA ARG A 70 -16.68 33.10 8.56
C ARG A 70 -17.23 31.90 9.31
N SER A 71 -18.36 31.36 8.86
CA SER A 71 -19.01 30.20 9.48
C SER A 71 -18.11 28.98 9.38
N VAL A 72 -17.91 28.34 10.53
CA VAL A 72 -17.13 27.11 10.62
C VAL A 72 -18.02 25.94 10.24
N LEU A 73 -17.67 25.24 9.17
CA LEU A 73 -18.30 24.00 8.77
C LEU A 73 -17.76 22.80 9.58
N ARG A 74 -16.44 22.73 9.70
CA ARG A 74 -15.74 21.67 10.42
C ARG A 74 -14.52 22.23 11.14
N SER A 75 -14.16 21.62 12.27
CA SER A 75 -12.92 21.91 13.01
C SER A 75 -12.11 20.65 13.24
N GLY A 76 -10.83 20.81 13.61
CA GLY A 76 -9.95 19.68 13.81
C GLY A 76 -9.60 18.97 12.50
N ILE A 77 -9.60 19.69 11.39
CA ILE A 77 -9.26 19.19 10.07
C ILE A 77 -7.79 18.77 10.03
N LYS A 78 -7.53 17.64 9.42
CA LYS A 78 -6.18 17.12 9.16
C LYS A 78 -5.88 17.17 7.67
N ARG A 79 -4.59 17.30 7.32
CA ARG A 79 -4.14 17.11 5.94
C ARG A 79 -4.44 15.68 5.50
N LEU A 80 -4.62 15.49 4.19
CA LEU A 80 -4.84 14.18 3.59
C LEU A 80 -3.65 13.28 3.87
N GLY A 81 -3.92 12.00 4.13
CA GLY A 81 -2.92 11.00 4.46
C GLY A 81 -2.62 10.07 3.30
N VAL A 82 -1.60 9.25 3.47
CA VAL A 82 -1.19 8.26 2.48
C VAL A 82 -0.77 6.96 3.15
N ASN A 83 -1.01 5.85 2.45
CA ASN A 83 -0.49 4.55 2.82
C ASN A 83 0.97 4.40 2.37
N ILE A 84 1.79 3.81 3.25
CA ILE A 84 3.11 3.31 2.92
C ILE A 84 3.15 1.82 3.27
N SER A 85 3.66 1.02 2.36
CA SER A 85 3.79 -0.41 2.57
C SER A 85 5.20 -0.86 2.22
N GLY A 86 5.74 -1.77 3.02
CA GLY A 86 7.02 -2.42 2.76
C GLY A 86 6.88 -3.63 1.86
N GLN A 87 5.77 -3.80 1.19
CA GLN A 87 5.43 -5.01 0.46
C GLN A 87 6.46 -5.40 -0.58
N ASN A 88 6.78 -6.67 -0.56
CA ASN A 88 7.70 -7.32 -1.48
C ASN A 88 7.17 -7.39 -2.93
N TYR A 89 5.96 -6.92 -3.20
CA TYR A 89 5.36 -6.97 -4.53
C TYR A 89 5.99 -6.00 -5.52
N TYR A 90 6.47 -4.86 -5.04
CA TYR A 90 6.81 -3.72 -5.88
C TYR A 90 8.10 -3.04 -5.43
N ASP A 91 9.13 -3.85 -5.18
CA ASP A 91 10.44 -3.32 -4.82
C ASP A 91 10.46 -2.65 -3.45
N SER A 92 10.22 -3.43 -2.38
CA SER A 92 10.46 -2.96 -1.02
C SER A 92 11.87 -2.40 -0.82
N GLY A 93 12.83 -2.84 -1.60
CA GLY A 93 14.14 -2.19 -1.73
C GLY A 93 14.07 -0.73 -2.14
N GLN A 94 13.00 -0.26 -2.77
CA GLN A 94 12.85 1.16 -3.11
C GLN A 94 12.61 2.06 -1.90
N ILE A 95 11.96 1.58 -0.85
CA ILE A 95 11.64 2.43 0.29
C ILE A 95 12.70 2.39 1.38
N LEU A 96 13.49 1.31 1.50
CA LEU A 96 14.47 1.11 2.56
C LEU A 96 15.89 1.40 2.10
N ARG A 97 16.71 1.97 3.00
CA ARG A 97 18.14 2.16 2.75
C ARG A 97 18.91 0.84 2.74
N ASN A 98 18.48 -0.13 3.57
CA ASN A 98 19.06 -1.47 3.54
C ASN A 98 18.43 -2.27 2.39
N LEU A 99 19.20 -2.55 1.39
CA LEU A 99 18.79 -3.34 0.24
C LEU A 99 18.73 -4.84 0.55
N THR A 100 19.44 -5.30 1.60
CA THR A 100 19.38 -6.67 2.09
C THR A 100 18.26 -6.76 3.14
N PHE A 101 17.02 -6.80 2.68
CA PHE A 101 15.86 -6.86 3.57
C PHE A 101 15.33 -8.28 3.78
N ARG A 102 15.79 -9.25 2.96
CA ARG A 102 15.36 -10.63 3.06
C ARG A 102 16.21 -11.37 4.07
N ASN A 103 15.64 -11.67 5.24
CA ASN A 103 16.27 -12.43 6.32
C ASN A 103 17.75 -12.07 6.56
N PRO A 104 18.08 -10.81 6.84
CA PRO A 104 19.47 -10.35 6.95
C PRO A 104 20.20 -10.91 8.17
N GLY A 105 19.50 -11.38 9.20
CA GLY A 105 20.03 -12.05 10.39
C GLY A 105 19.85 -13.57 10.36
N PHE A 106 19.42 -14.13 9.22
CA PHE A 106 19.27 -15.58 9.03
C PHE A 106 18.36 -16.27 10.05
N GLU A 107 17.33 -15.58 10.55
CA GLU A 107 16.45 -16.05 11.59
C GLU A 107 15.42 -17.09 11.10
N GLY A 108 14.76 -17.75 12.05
CA GLY A 108 13.74 -18.74 11.83
C GLY A 108 12.43 -18.15 11.29
N GLU A 109 11.34 -18.90 11.49
CA GLU A 109 10.05 -18.55 10.94
C GLU A 109 8.93 -18.61 11.98
N SER A 110 7.91 -17.77 11.79
CA SER A 110 6.69 -17.77 12.55
C SER A 110 5.48 -17.81 11.61
N TRP A 111 4.40 -18.47 12.05
CA TRP A 111 3.14 -18.53 11.33
C TRP A 111 2.00 -18.23 12.28
N ARG A 112 1.10 -17.37 11.80
CA ARG A 112 -0.21 -17.15 12.40
C ARG A 112 -1.23 -17.11 11.29
N SER A 113 -2.27 -17.91 11.37
CA SER A 113 -3.31 -17.96 10.36
C SER A 113 -4.67 -18.14 11.00
N ILE A 114 -5.65 -17.38 10.53
CA ILE A 114 -7.05 -17.58 10.87
C ILE A 114 -7.66 -18.46 9.79
N LEU A 115 -8.15 -19.64 10.18
CA LEU A 115 -8.79 -20.60 9.32
C LEU A 115 -10.30 -20.60 9.61
N ARG A 116 -11.11 -20.93 8.60
CA ARG A 116 -12.56 -21.07 8.72
C ARG A 116 -12.94 -22.53 8.51
N CYS A 117 -13.47 -23.15 9.55
CA CYS A 117 -13.80 -24.57 9.54
C CYS A 117 -14.96 -24.87 8.57
N LYS A 118 -14.69 -25.52 7.44
CA LYS A 118 -15.70 -25.98 6.48
C LYS A 118 -16.36 -27.27 6.96
N HIS A 119 -15.55 -28.22 7.44
CA HIS A 119 -16.00 -29.47 8.04
C HIS A 119 -15.37 -29.61 9.42
N THR A 120 -16.16 -30.10 10.36
CA THR A 120 -15.75 -30.22 11.76
C THR A 120 -16.14 -31.57 12.33
N THR A 121 -15.34 -32.08 13.24
CA THR A 121 -15.62 -33.18 14.13
C THR A 121 -15.12 -32.84 15.55
N PRO A 122 -15.39 -33.64 16.57
CA PRO A 122 -14.81 -33.43 17.89
C PRO A 122 -13.27 -33.45 17.93
N THR A 123 -12.61 -33.95 16.87
CA THR A 123 -11.16 -34.14 16.79
C THR A 123 -10.52 -33.52 15.56
N SER A 124 -11.26 -32.79 14.71
CA SER A 124 -10.72 -32.22 13.49
C SER A 124 -11.45 -30.98 12.99
N CYS A 125 -10.76 -30.16 12.23
CA CYS A 125 -11.34 -29.11 11.42
C CYS A 125 -10.69 -29.13 10.02
N THR A 126 -11.50 -28.95 8.97
CA THR A 126 -11.03 -28.75 7.61
C THR A 126 -11.21 -27.29 7.25
N ASP A 127 -10.14 -26.60 6.87
CA ASP A 127 -10.18 -25.23 6.38
C ASP A 127 -10.98 -25.14 5.07
N GLY A 128 -11.91 -24.20 4.98
CA GLY A 128 -12.67 -23.90 3.76
C GLY A 128 -11.92 -23.10 2.72
N ASN A 129 -10.64 -22.85 2.94
CA ASN A 129 -9.82 -22.09 2.02
C ASN A 129 -9.32 -22.96 0.86
N GLN A 130 -9.82 -22.69 -0.32
CA GLN A 130 -9.47 -23.40 -1.55
C GLN A 130 -8.04 -23.18 -2.04
N TRP A 131 -7.29 -22.28 -1.43
CA TRP A 131 -5.90 -21.93 -1.78
C TRP A 131 -4.87 -22.65 -0.93
N ALA A 132 -5.27 -23.50 0.00
CA ALA A 132 -4.36 -24.23 0.86
C ALA A 132 -3.42 -25.13 0.02
N ALA A 133 -2.13 -24.82 0.05
CA ALA A 133 -1.09 -25.54 -0.70
C ALA A 133 -0.02 -26.17 0.21
N TRP A 134 -0.24 -26.21 1.50
CA TRP A 134 0.73 -26.73 2.48
C TRP A 134 0.93 -28.24 2.36
N PRO A 135 2.15 -28.76 2.59
CA PRO A 135 2.41 -30.19 2.56
C PRO A 135 1.76 -30.91 3.76
N ASP A 136 1.76 -32.24 3.69
CA ASP A 136 1.31 -33.07 4.82
C ASP A 136 2.09 -32.70 6.09
N ASN A 137 1.35 -32.67 7.19
CA ASN A 137 1.90 -32.33 8.52
C ASN A 137 2.53 -30.94 8.63
N PHE A 138 2.19 -30.00 7.74
CA PHE A 138 2.68 -28.62 7.85
C PHE A 138 2.29 -27.96 9.18
N LEU A 139 1.08 -28.23 9.68
CA LEU A 139 0.59 -27.69 10.95
C LEU A 139 0.90 -28.59 12.16
N LYS A 140 1.58 -29.73 11.99
CA LYS A 140 1.93 -30.60 13.13
C LYS A 140 2.75 -29.84 14.17
N ASN A 141 2.37 -29.98 15.43
CA ASN A 141 2.91 -29.26 16.60
C ASN A 141 2.61 -27.75 16.62
N ALA A 142 1.82 -27.22 15.67
CA ALA A 142 1.24 -25.88 15.81
C ALA A 142 0.24 -25.84 16.95
N HIS A 143 -0.02 -24.65 17.46
CA HIS A 143 -1.03 -24.42 18.49
C HIS A 143 -2.29 -23.83 17.86
N PHE A 144 -3.48 -24.29 18.27
CA PHE A 144 -4.75 -23.72 17.83
C PHE A 144 -5.50 -23.04 18.98
N GLU A 145 -6.35 -22.08 18.63
CA GLU A 145 -7.34 -21.43 19.50
C GLU A 145 -8.61 -21.18 18.69
N PHE A 146 -9.76 -21.71 19.12
CA PHE A 146 -11.05 -21.40 18.51
C PHE A 146 -11.50 -19.99 18.89
N LEU A 147 -11.78 -19.15 17.90
CA LEU A 147 -12.18 -17.76 18.06
C LEU A 147 -13.71 -17.57 18.10
N SER A 148 -14.48 -18.56 17.64
CA SER A 148 -15.94 -18.49 17.56
C SER A 148 -16.61 -19.84 17.88
N GLY A 149 -17.95 -19.81 17.92
CA GLY A 149 -18.79 -20.98 18.12
C GLY A 149 -18.73 -21.63 19.49
N PRO A 150 -19.24 -22.86 19.61
CA PRO A 150 -19.27 -23.60 20.89
C PRO A 150 -17.88 -23.89 21.44
N ALA A 151 -16.90 -24.08 20.55
CA ALA A 151 -15.52 -24.37 20.94
C ALA A 151 -14.70 -23.14 21.30
N LYS A 152 -15.23 -21.91 21.19
CA LYS A 152 -14.51 -20.69 21.51
C LYS A 152 -13.70 -20.77 22.80
N GLY A 153 -12.42 -20.39 22.73
CA GLY A 153 -11.47 -20.39 23.82
C GLY A 153 -10.84 -21.75 24.12
N LEU A 154 -11.26 -22.83 23.41
CA LEU A 154 -10.54 -24.10 23.49
C LEU A 154 -9.25 -23.99 22.69
N THR A 155 -8.17 -24.48 23.27
CA THR A 155 -6.82 -24.43 22.73
C THR A 155 -6.14 -25.77 22.81
N GLY A 156 -5.12 -26.02 22.02
CA GLY A 156 -4.31 -27.22 22.10
C GLY A 156 -3.31 -27.36 20.96
N PRO A 157 -2.47 -28.42 21.02
CA PRO A 157 -1.57 -28.73 19.93
C PRO A 157 -2.31 -29.42 18.77
N ILE A 158 -1.83 -29.18 17.56
CA ILE A 158 -2.24 -29.92 16.35
C ILE A 158 -1.36 -31.17 16.23
N GLU A 159 -2.01 -32.33 16.20
CA GLU A 159 -1.32 -33.63 16.15
C GLU A 159 -0.83 -33.99 14.74
N SER A 160 -1.63 -33.63 13.73
CA SER A 160 -1.33 -33.85 12.33
C SER A 160 -2.12 -32.93 11.41
N SER A 161 -1.67 -32.77 10.18
CA SER A 161 -2.49 -32.12 9.14
C SER A 161 -2.29 -32.79 7.78
N SER A 162 -3.37 -32.80 6.98
CA SER A 162 -3.29 -33.29 5.61
C SER A 162 -2.63 -32.26 4.70
N LYS A 163 -2.23 -32.72 3.51
CA LYS A 163 -1.83 -31.85 2.43
C LYS A 163 -3.00 -30.96 2.00
N GLY A 164 -2.78 -29.66 1.91
CA GLY A 164 -3.75 -28.74 1.32
C GLY A 164 -3.81 -28.90 -0.21
N ARG A 165 -4.98 -28.62 -0.81
CA ARG A 165 -5.22 -28.66 -2.25
C ARG A 165 -5.67 -27.30 -2.76
N THR A 166 -5.12 -26.88 -3.90
CA THR A 166 -5.38 -25.57 -4.49
C THR A 166 -6.58 -25.52 -5.44
N VAL A 167 -7.23 -26.65 -5.74
CA VAL A 167 -8.21 -26.72 -6.83
C VAL A 167 -9.58 -27.27 -6.45
N ASP A 168 -9.74 -27.77 -5.26
CA ASP A 168 -10.99 -28.32 -4.75
C ASP A 168 -11.39 -27.57 -3.49
N PRO A 169 -12.46 -26.76 -3.52
CA PRO A 169 -12.89 -25.99 -2.37
C PRO A 169 -13.38 -26.85 -1.19
N GLU A 170 -13.68 -28.15 -1.43
CA GLU A 170 -14.06 -29.10 -0.38
C GLU A 170 -12.84 -29.84 0.20
N ALA A 171 -11.67 -29.70 -0.41
CA ALA A 171 -10.44 -30.42 -0.02
C ALA A 171 -9.37 -29.49 0.56
N GLY A 172 -9.77 -28.55 1.41
CA GLY A 172 -8.87 -27.73 2.21
C GLY A 172 -8.01 -28.56 3.16
N ILE A 173 -7.09 -27.90 3.83
CA ILE A 173 -6.21 -28.56 4.80
C ILE A 173 -7.06 -29.05 5.99
N THR A 174 -6.99 -30.35 6.31
CA THR A 174 -7.61 -30.91 7.52
C THR A 174 -6.54 -31.05 8.59
N PHE A 175 -6.78 -30.49 9.76
CA PHE A 175 -5.90 -30.64 10.91
C PHE A 175 -6.63 -31.34 12.05
N ASN A 176 -5.89 -32.21 12.74
CA ASN A 176 -6.40 -33.09 13.79
C ASN A 176 -5.80 -32.70 15.15
N PHE A 177 -6.61 -32.83 16.17
CA PHE A 177 -6.31 -32.49 17.56
C PHE A 177 -6.99 -33.48 18.53
N ALA A 178 -6.58 -33.47 19.77
CA ALA A 178 -7.22 -34.26 20.81
C ALA A 178 -8.71 -33.92 20.92
N LYS A 179 -9.53 -34.90 21.28
CA LYS A 179 -10.99 -34.75 21.40
C LYS A 179 -11.34 -33.56 22.30
N LEU A 180 -12.12 -32.64 21.73
CA LEU A 180 -12.64 -31.47 22.45
C LEU A 180 -13.90 -31.79 23.21
N ASP A 181 -14.12 -31.16 24.38
CA ASP A 181 -15.35 -31.25 25.17
C ASP A 181 -16.56 -30.62 24.44
N ARG A 182 -16.32 -29.68 23.55
CA ARG A 182 -17.33 -29.02 22.71
C ARG A 182 -16.89 -29.09 21.26
N THR A 183 -17.76 -29.66 20.42
CA THR A 183 -17.50 -29.75 18.96
C THR A 183 -17.64 -28.38 18.31
N PRO A 184 -16.66 -27.91 17.50
CA PRO A 184 -16.80 -26.70 16.71
C PRO A 184 -17.88 -26.85 15.64
N ASN A 185 -18.52 -25.77 15.27
CA ASN A 185 -19.49 -25.74 14.17
C ASN A 185 -18.79 -25.49 12.82
N THR A 186 -19.48 -25.83 11.75
CA THR A 186 -19.15 -25.31 10.41
C THR A 186 -19.15 -23.79 10.45
N ASP A 187 -18.21 -23.19 9.76
CA ASP A 187 -17.93 -21.75 9.69
C ASP A 187 -17.36 -21.11 10.96
N ASP A 188 -17.02 -21.88 11.99
CA ASP A 188 -16.24 -21.36 13.10
C ASP A 188 -14.83 -20.99 12.67
N PHE A 189 -14.32 -19.91 13.27
CA PHE A 189 -12.96 -19.43 13.04
C PHE A 189 -12.00 -19.98 14.09
N VAL A 190 -10.80 -20.34 13.65
CA VAL A 190 -9.73 -20.86 14.49
C VAL A 190 -8.41 -20.19 14.13
N LEU A 191 -7.71 -19.67 15.13
CA LEU A 191 -6.33 -19.21 15.01
C LEU A 191 -5.40 -20.41 15.14
N VAL A 192 -4.47 -20.54 14.19
CA VAL A 192 -3.39 -21.53 14.24
C VAL A 192 -2.07 -20.77 14.22
N GLN A 193 -1.14 -21.14 15.09
CA GLN A 193 0.14 -20.48 15.21
C GLN A 193 1.28 -21.41 15.60
N PHE A 194 2.49 -21.11 15.09
CA PHE A 194 3.72 -21.79 15.47
C PHE A 194 4.95 -20.93 15.23
N GLU A 195 6.05 -21.27 15.91
CA GLU A 195 7.39 -20.77 15.63
C GLU A 195 8.30 -21.94 15.35
N ARG A 196 9.20 -21.79 14.36
CA ARG A 196 10.18 -22.81 14.02
C ARG A 196 11.56 -22.18 13.86
N PRO A 197 12.53 -22.57 14.71
CA PRO A 197 13.94 -22.26 14.47
C PRO A 197 14.47 -23.04 13.27
N GLY A 198 15.61 -22.64 12.75
CA GLY A 198 16.24 -23.27 11.59
C GLY A 198 15.93 -22.57 10.28
N ASN A 199 16.23 -23.23 9.18
CA ASN A 199 16.05 -22.69 7.83
C ASN A 199 16.71 -21.30 7.61
N ALA A 200 17.90 -21.08 8.18
CA ALA A 200 18.64 -19.82 8.12
C ALA A 200 18.80 -19.29 6.67
N GLN A 201 18.93 -20.20 5.69
CA GLN A 201 19.07 -19.86 4.28
C GLN A 201 17.79 -19.37 3.60
N LYS A 202 16.63 -19.46 4.26
CA LYS A 202 15.38 -19.03 3.65
C LYS A 202 15.37 -17.51 3.45
N GLY A 203 14.82 -17.07 2.29
CA GLY A 203 14.96 -15.69 1.81
C GLY A 203 16.18 -15.48 0.91
N TRP A 204 17.15 -16.40 0.95
CA TRP A 204 18.35 -16.41 0.11
C TRP A 204 18.32 -17.58 -0.87
N TRP A 205 18.88 -17.37 -2.03
CA TRP A 205 19.16 -18.45 -2.98
C TRP A 205 20.41 -19.18 -2.60
N THR A 206 20.42 -20.47 -2.85
CA THR A 206 21.55 -21.32 -2.48
C THR A 206 22.02 -22.16 -3.68
N ASP A 207 23.32 -22.27 -3.86
CA ASP A 207 23.96 -23.12 -4.83
C ASP A 207 25.06 -23.96 -4.13
N ALA A 208 24.70 -25.17 -3.74
CA ALA A 208 25.57 -26.06 -3.00
C ALA A 208 25.28 -27.56 -3.24
N ALA A 209 24.02 -27.94 -3.37
CA ALA A 209 23.55 -29.32 -3.29
C ALA A 209 24.10 -30.25 -4.41
N HIS A 210 24.48 -29.69 -5.57
CA HIS A 210 24.90 -30.49 -6.72
C HIS A 210 26.38 -30.91 -6.65
N ASN A 211 27.17 -30.35 -5.75
CA ASN A 211 28.61 -30.66 -5.62
C ASN A 211 28.99 -31.18 -4.23
N GLY A 212 28.02 -31.55 -3.40
CA GLY A 212 28.21 -32.08 -2.05
C GLY A 212 28.48 -31.03 -0.97
N SER A 213 28.51 -29.73 -1.33
CA SER A 213 28.59 -28.63 -0.38
C SER A 213 27.28 -28.45 0.35
N THR A 214 27.26 -27.76 1.50
CA THR A 214 26.06 -27.58 2.31
C THR A 214 25.91 -26.16 2.81
N ILE A 215 24.64 -25.74 2.96
CA ILE A 215 24.24 -24.48 3.57
C ILE A 215 23.20 -24.81 4.65
N THR A 216 23.52 -24.53 5.91
CA THR A 216 22.75 -24.98 7.08
C THR A 216 22.63 -23.89 8.12
N THR A 217 21.78 -24.13 9.12
CA THR A 217 21.65 -23.25 10.29
C THR A 217 22.69 -23.57 11.34
N GLU A 218 23.30 -22.55 11.94
CA GLU A 218 24.13 -22.60 13.10
C GLU A 218 23.42 -22.04 14.33
N PHE A 219 23.44 -22.79 15.45
CA PHE A 219 22.75 -22.40 16.69
C PHE A 219 23.69 -22.13 17.87
N ASN A 220 24.92 -22.65 17.83
CA ASN A 220 25.81 -22.70 19.00
C ASN A 220 26.94 -21.67 18.91
N ASP A 221 27.40 -21.38 17.72
CA ASP A 221 28.52 -20.46 17.47
C ASP A 221 27.97 -19.21 16.80
N LEU A 222 27.43 -18.31 17.62
CA LEU A 222 26.76 -17.09 17.18
C LEU A 222 27.67 -15.87 17.28
N ALA A 223 27.41 -14.87 16.47
CA ALA A 223 28.13 -13.60 16.51
C ALA A 223 27.90 -12.88 17.86
N PRO A 224 28.96 -12.50 18.60
CA PRO A 224 28.81 -11.82 19.89
C PRO A 224 27.98 -10.53 19.75
N ASN A 225 27.00 -10.33 20.64
CA ASN A 225 26.08 -9.20 20.61
C ASN A 225 25.19 -9.08 19.35
N SER A 226 25.10 -10.11 18.51
CA SER A 226 24.00 -10.18 17.56
C SER A 226 22.69 -10.30 18.36
N PRO A 227 21.62 -9.60 17.96
CA PRO A 227 20.32 -9.78 18.60
C PRO A 227 19.65 -11.07 18.12
N GLY A 228 20.17 -11.72 17.07
CA GLY A 228 19.68 -12.97 16.48
C GLY A 228 19.90 -14.18 17.37
N LYS A 229 19.24 -15.29 17.02
CA LYS A 229 19.32 -16.58 17.75
C LYS A 229 19.97 -17.68 16.94
N GLN A 230 20.33 -17.42 15.70
CA GLN A 230 20.97 -18.35 14.78
C GLN A 230 21.82 -17.61 13.74
N ALA A 231 22.66 -18.34 13.01
CA ALA A 231 23.49 -17.80 11.93
C ALA A 231 23.49 -18.76 10.74
N LEU A 232 24.02 -18.34 9.60
CA LEU A 232 24.19 -19.17 8.42
C LEU A 232 25.55 -19.85 8.42
N ARG A 233 25.56 -21.18 8.19
CA ARG A 233 26.79 -21.97 7.96
C ARG A 233 26.88 -22.34 6.48
N ILE A 234 27.97 -21.97 5.83
CA ILE A 234 28.28 -22.26 4.43
C ILE A 234 29.51 -23.17 4.41
N THR A 235 29.39 -24.39 3.89
CA THR A 235 30.46 -25.37 3.86
C THR A 235 30.69 -25.90 2.45
N ALA A 236 31.89 -25.65 1.89
CA ALA A 236 32.32 -26.27 0.66
C ALA A 236 32.80 -27.69 0.94
N ALA A 237 32.41 -28.67 0.10
CA ALA A 237 32.68 -30.10 0.33
C ALA A 237 34.17 -30.48 0.23
N GLY A 238 34.98 -29.68 -0.46
CA GLY A 238 36.44 -29.92 -0.64
C GLY A 238 37.12 -28.72 -1.31
N PRO A 239 38.44 -28.77 -1.46
CA PRO A 239 39.25 -27.63 -1.92
C PRO A 239 38.86 -27.06 -3.29
N SER A 240 38.26 -27.89 -4.16
CA SER A 240 37.82 -27.51 -5.51
C SER A 240 36.29 -27.34 -5.61
N GLN A 241 35.61 -27.40 -4.49
CA GLN A 241 34.15 -27.26 -4.41
C GLN A 241 33.78 -25.87 -3.88
N SER A 242 32.62 -25.40 -4.26
CA SER A 242 32.11 -24.12 -3.82
C SER A 242 30.69 -24.23 -3.23
N ALA A 243 30.35 -23.28 -2.41
CA ALA A 243 28.96 -23.00 -1.97
C ALA A 243 28.70 -21.51 -2.08
N ARG A 244 27.51 -21.15 -2.56
CA ARG A 244 27.12 -19.76 -2.78
C ARG A 244 25.76 -19.48 -2.24
N VAL A 245 25.56 -18.28 -1.67
CA VAL A 245 24.28 -17.72 -1.29
C VAL A 245 24.08 -16.38 -1.96
N ASP A 246 22.87 -16.13 -2.44
CA ASP A 246 22.50 -14.95 -3.20
C ASP A 246 21.26 -14.29 -2.60
N SER A 247 21.30 -12.99 -2.40
CA SER A 247 20.15 -12.16 -2.10
C SER A 247 19.79 -11.34 -3.34
N TYR A 248 18.61 -11.63 -3.91
CA TYR A 248 18.09 -10.90 -5.06
C TYR A 248 17.10 -9.86 -4.60
N PHE A 249 17.22 -8.64 -5.11
CA PHE A 249 16.30 -7.55 -4.88
C PHE A 249 16.13 -6.73 -6.15
N ASP A 250 15.11 -5.87 -6.17
CA ASP A 250 14.83 -5.02 -7.31
C ASP A 250 14.48 -5.80 -8.59
N SER A 251 13.68 -6.85 -8.47
CA SER A 251 13.45 -7.82 -9.56
C SER A 251 12.00 -8.08 -9.93
N TYR A 252 11.04 -7.40 -9.30
CA TYR A 252 9.65 -7.70 -9.55
C TYR A 252 9.22 -7.28 -10.95
N ASN A 253 8.56 -8.20 -11.69
CA ASN A 253 8.08 -8.01 -13.06
C ASN A 253 9.15 -7.55 -14.08
N GLY A 254 10.42 -7.83 -13.84
CA GLY A 254 11.51 -7.44 -14.74
C GLY A 254 11.74 -5.94 -14.84
N ARG A 255 11.18 -5.15 -13.93
CA ARG A 255 11.48 -3.73 -13.77
C ARG A 255 12.43 -3.55 -12.61
N SER A 256 13.49 -2.81 -12.86
CA SER A 256 14.37 -2.32 -11.81
C SER A 256 14.05 -0.86 -11.54
N PHE A 257 13.68 -0.57 -10.31
CA PHE A 257 13.32 0.81 -9.92
C PHE A 257 14.40 1.47 -9.09
N VAL A 258 15.19 0.68 -8.37
CA VAL A 258 16.29 1.22 -7.58
C VAL A 258 17.49 1.49 -8.48
N GLN A 259 17.92 2.75 -8.53
CA GLN A 259 19.17 3.17 -9.14
C GLN A 259 20.16 3.48 -8.02
N LEU A 260 21.29 2.79 -8.00
CA LEU A 260 22.28 3.02 -6.97
C LEU A 260 23.08 4.28 -7.30
N LYS A 261 22.87 5.32 -6.50
CA LYS A 261 23.57 6.62 -6.63
C LYS A 261 24.08 7.05 -5.26
N GLY A 262 25.29 7.58 -5.23
CA GLY A 262 25.95 8.03 -4.00
C GLY A 262 26.66 6.91 -3.25
N ARG A 263 26.90 7.13 -1.97
CA ARG A 263 27.70 6.21 -1.14
C ARG A 263 26.83 5.10 -0.57
N TYR A 264 27.41 3.89 -0.63
CA TYR A 264 26.85 2.65 -0.07
C TYR A 264 27.87 1.98 0.84
N ARG A 265 27.35 1.22 1.81
CA ARG A 265 28.14 0.43 2.74
C ARG A 265 27.57 -0.98 2.80
N LEU A 266 28.40 -1.98 2.46
CA LEU A 266 28.16 -3.38 2.78
C LEU A 266 28.75 -3.66 4.16
N SER A 267 27.96 -4.24 5.05
CA SER A 267 28.46 -4.76 6.35
C SER A 267 27.93 -6.18 6.54
N PHE A 268 28.74 -7.03 7.13
CA PHE A 268 28.37 -8.38 7.53
C PHE A 268 29.28 -8.87 8.64
N ARG A 269 28.83 -9.85 9.38
CA ARG A 269 29.62 -10.55 10.38
C ARG A 269 29.99 -11.92 9.85
N ALA A 270 31.24 -12.32 10.00
CA ALA A 270 31.68 -13.60 9.50
C ALA A 270 32.82 -14.19 10.35
N LYS A 271 32.96 -15.53 10.26
CA LYS A 271 33.98 -16.31 10.94
C LYS A 271 34.39 -17.50 10.08
N GLY A 272 35.71 -17.79 9.99
CA GLY A 272 36.23 -19.00 9.41
C GLY A 272 36.23 -20.14 10.43
N VAL A 273 35.80 -21.33 10.04
CA VAL A 273 35.76 -22.52 10.89
C VAL A 273 36.83 -23.50 10.47
N GLY A 274 37.67 -23.92 11.43
CA GLY A 274 38.72 -24.92 11.17
C GLY A 274 40.00 -24.38 10.56
N GLY A 275 40.34 -23.09 10.75
CA GLY A 275 41.55 -22.46 10.27
C GLY A 275 41.32 -21.19 9.49
N THR A 276 42.33 -20.69 8.79
CA THR A 276 42.21 -19.53 7.91
C THR A 276 41.33 -19.86 6.72
N GLN A 277 40.25 -19.15 6.59
CA GLN A 277 39.24 -19.29 5.54
C GLN A 277 39.11 -17.99 4.79
N ALA A 278 38.51 -18.02 3.59
CA ALA A 278 38.21 -16.84 2.83
C ALA A 278 36.84 -16.99 2.14
N LEU A 279 36.22 -15.87 1.83
CA LEU A 279 35.02 -15.80 0.98
C LEU A 279 35.20 -14.74 -0.10
N THR A 280 34.43 -14.86 -1.16
CA THR A 280 34.20 -13.84 -2.17
C THR A 280 32.87 -13.19 -1.94
N VAL A 281 32.79 -11.87 -2.08
CA VAL A 281 31.52 -11.13 -2.01
C VAL A 281 31.37 -10.18 -3.21
N GLY A 282 30.21 -10.15 -3.81
CA GLY A 282 29.92 -9.30 -4.96
C GLY A 282 28.50 -8.73 -4.95
N LEU A 283 28.36 -7.54 -5.51
CA LEU A 283 27.06 -6.94 -5.85
C LEU A 283 27.05 -6.67 -7.35
N THR A 284 26.11 -7.27 -8.03
CA THR A 284 26.04 -7.27 -9.50
C THR A 284 24.62 -6.94 -9.94
N ARG A 285 24.50 -6.07 -10.92
CA ARG A 285 23.22 -5.91 -11.64
C ARG A 285 23.19 -6.90 -12.80
N THR A 286 22.28 -7.86 -12.74
CA THR A 286 22.19 -8.99 -13.65
C THR A 286 21.05 -8.82 -14.65
N GLY A 287 21.20 -9.44 -15.84
CA GLY A 287 20.14 -9.48 -16.85
C GLY A 287 19.92 -8.15 -17.58
N THR A 288 20.87 -7.23 -17.55
CA THR A 288 20.81 -5.98 -18.29
C THR A 288 21.00 -6.18 -19.79
N ALA A 289 20.66 -5.19 -20.61
CA ALA A 289 20.91 -5.21 -22.05
C ALA A 289 22.42 -5.31 -22.43
N LYS A 290 23.31 -4.94 -21.49
CA LYS A 290 24.79 -5.05 -21.65
C LYS A 290 25.37 -6.31 -20.99
N GLY A 291 24.55 -7.17 -20.41
CA GLY A 291 24.96 -8.32 -19.61
C GLY A 291 24.99 -8.02 -18.11
N ASN A 292 25.98 -8.52 -17.40
CA ASN A 292 26.11 -8.32 -15.95
C ASN A 292 27.05 -7.16 -15.65
N GLU A 293 26.61 -6.21 -14.85
CA GLU A 293 27.37 -5.04 -14.41
C GLU A 293 27.80 -5.23 -12.95
N VAL A 294 29.08 -5.30 -12.69
CA VAL A 294 29.64 -5.43 -11.34
C VAL A 294 29.67 -4.05 -10.68
N LEU A 295 28.87 -3.87 -9.64
CA LEU A 295 28.78 -2.61 -8.89
C LEU A 295 29.80 -2.58 -7.74
N PHE A 296 30.06 -3.73 -7.15
CA PHE A 296 31.05 -3.92 -6.09
C PHE A 296 31.53 -5.37 -6.10
N ALA A 297 32.84 -5.59 -5.85
CA ALA A 297 33.39 -6.93 -5.65
C ALA A 297 34.60 -6.93 -4.70
N ARG A 298 34.73 -8.03 -3.95
CA ARG A 298 35.91 -8.42 -3.21
C ARG A 298 36.16 -9.90 -3.49
N THR A 299 37.19 -10.21 -4.25
CA THR A 299 37.51 -11.57 -4.71
C THR A 299 38.14 -12.42 -3.63
N THR A 300 38.63 -11.81 -2.57
CA THR A 300 39.17 -12.53 -1.40
C THR A 300 38.96 -11.69 -0.16
N VAL A 301 38.15 -12.17 0.75
CA VAL A 301 37.97 -11.64 2.11
C VAL A 301 38.54 -12.66 3.09
N PRO A 302 39.75 -12.45 3.63
CA PRO A 302 40.33 -13.37 4.60
C PRO A 302 39.56 -13.29 5.93
N LEU A 303 39.13 -14.44 6.42
CA LEU A 303 38.32 -14.53 7.63
C LEU A 303 39.19 -14.88 8.86
N SER A 304 38.84 -14.28 9.96
CA SER A 304 39.32 -14.64 11.28
C SER A 304 38.68 -15.94 11.77
N THR A 305 39.36 -16.69 12.62
CA THR A 305 38.81 -17.82 13.38
C THR A 305 37.91 -17.37 14.55
N GLN A 306 37.81 -16.07 14.77
CA GLN A 306 36.86 -15.43 15.68
C GLN A 306 35.90 -14.60 14.87
N TRP A 307 34.66 -14.47 15.32
CA TRP A 307 33.71 -13.57 14.74
C TRP A 307 34.26 -12.16 14.61
N LYS A 308 34.12 -11.55 13.42
CA LYS A 308 34.52 -10.17 13.13
C LYS A 308 33.46 -9.47 12.26
N ASP A 309 33.40 -8.16 12.40
CA ASP A 309 32.66 -7.28 11.52
C ASP A 309 33.52 -6.94 10.30
N TYR A 310 32.95 -7.08 9.12
CA TYR A 310 33.53 -6.70 7.83
C TYR A 310 32.70 -5.59 7.23
N THR A 311 33.38 -4.51 6.81
CA THR A 311 32.71 -3.33 6.26
C THR A 311 33.44 -2.84 5.04
N TYR A 312 32.71 -2.58 3.97
CA TYR A 312 33.21 -2.07 2.70
C TYR A 312 32.32 -0.92 2.22
N GLU A 313 32.95 0.14 1.73
CA GLU A 313 32.28 1.32 1.20
C GLU A 313 32.62 1.48 -0.26
N TRP A 314 31.67 1.94 -1.06
CA TRP A 314 31.86 2.33 -2.44
C TRP A 314 30.89 3.45 -2.83
N THR A 315 31.18 4.09 -3.98
CA THR A 315 30.28 5.06 -4.58
C THR A 315 29.67 4.45 -5.83
N ALA A 316 28.35 4.42 -5.89
CA ALA A 316 27.59 4.00 -7.06
C ALA A 316 27.17 5.23 -7.88
N ALA A 317 27.13 5.07 -9.20
CA ALA A 317 26.79 6.13 -10.15
C ALA A 317 25.99 5.59 -11.34
N GLU A 318 24.99 4.76 -11.09
CA GLU A 318 24.09 4.26 -12.13
C GLU A 318 23.32 5.41 -12.77
N ASP A 319 23.23 5.41 -14.10
CA ASP A 319 22.64 6.49 -14.89
C ASP A 319 21.16 6.27 -15.29
N GLY A 320 20.60 5.12 -14.89
CA GLY A 320 19.21 4.76 -15.21
C GLY A 320 19.02 4.11 -16.56
N THR A 321 20.07 3.92 -17.36
CA THR A 321 19.98 3.27 -18.68
C THR A 321 19.96 1.75 -18.60
N LEU A 322 20.44 1.19 -17.48
CA LEU A 322 20.49 -0.25 -17.25
C LEU A 322 19.34 -0.67 -16.32
N VAL A 323 18.57 -1.65 -16.76
CA VAL A 323 17.52 -2.30 -16.02
C VAL A 323 17.88 -3.76 -15.83
N GLY A 324 17.78 -4.27 -14.60
CA GLY A 324 18.12 -5.66 -14.28
C GLY A 324 18.02 -5.90 -12.77
N THR A 325 18.12 -7.16 -12.37
CA THR A 325 18.05 -7.55 -10.97
C THR A 325 19.37 -7.25 -10.25
N LEU A 326 19.30 -6.70 -9.04
CA LEU A 326 20.45 -6.61 -8.15
C LEU A 326 20.65 -7.96 -7.43
N ASP A 327 21.88 -8.43 -7.42
CA ASP A 327 22.32 -9.70 -6.83
C ASP A 327 23.49 -9.45 -5.89
N LEU A 328 23.27 -9.59 -4.59
CA LEU A 328 24.32 -9.67 -3.59
C LEU A 328 24.68 -11.14 -3.37
N ASN A 329 25.93 -11.52 -3.58
CA ASN A 329 26.36 -12.91 -3.41
C ASN A 329 27.55 -13.05 -2.47
N PHE A 330 27.58 -14.18 -1.76
CA PHE A 330 28.70 -14.67 -0.99
C PHE A 330 29.07 -16.06 -1.50
N THR A 331 30.32 -16.24 -1.92
CA THR A 331 30.84 -17.53 -2.43
C THR A 331 31.97 -17.98 -1.53
N VAL A 332 31.93 -19.25 -1.15
CA VAL A 332 32.93 -19.93 -0.33
C VAL A 332 33.53 -21.08 -1.15
N GLU A 333 34.83 -21.10 -1.33
CA GLU A 333 35.58 -22.15 -2.05
C GLU A 333 36.51 -22.89 -1.09
N GLY A 334 36.41 -24.23 -1.05
CA GLY A 334 37.27 -25.06 -0.20
C GLY A 334 37.24 -24.70 1.29
N ALA A 335 36.25 -24.03 1.78
CA ALA A 335 36.20 -23.41 3.09
C ALA A 335 34.90 -23.71 3.85
N ASN A 336 34.90 -23.44 5.17
CA ASN A 336 33.74 -23.51 6.05
C ASN A 336 33.61 -22.18 6.78
N VAL A 337 32.50 -21.52 6.58
CA VAL A 337 32.27 -20.13 7.00
C VAL A 337 30.92 -20.00 7.73
N LEU A 338 30.91 -19.19 8.79
CA LEU A 338 29.71 -18.66 9.42
C LEU A 338 29.50 -17.22 8.96
N LEU A 339 28.27 -16.90 8.62
CA LEU A 339 27.83 -15.58 8.14
C LEU A 339 26.61 -15.12 8.91
N ASP A 340 26.56 -13.82 9.27
CA ASP A 340 25.45 -13.21 10.01
C ASP A 340 25.36 -11.70 9.77
N ASP A 341 24.21 -11.09 10.11
CA ASP A 341 23.96 -9.65 10.18
C ASP A 341 24.35 -8.88 8.89
N VAL A 342 23.83 -9.31 7.74
CA VAL A 342 24.21 -8.75 6.44
C VAL A 342 23.39 -7.51 6.09
N THR A 343 24.07 -6.42 5.70
CA THR A 343 23.41 -5.21 5.19
C THR A 343 24.12 -4.63 3.97
N VAL A 344 23.36 -4.09 3.04
CA VAL A 344 23.80 -3.16 2.00
C VAL A 344 23.03 -1.87 2.15
N ASN A 345 23.63 -0.85 2.75
CA ASN A 345 22.96 0.39 3.11
C ASN A 345 23.37 1.56 2.20
N GLN A 346 22.38 2.30 1.70
CA GLN A 346 22.58 3.68 1.24
C GLN A 346 23.00 4.55 2.44
N GLU A 347 24.00 5.39 2.30
CA GLU A 347 24.32 6.37 3.36
C GLU A 347 23.18 7.39 3.51
N ALA A 348 22.80 7.62 4.77
CA ALA A 348 21.77 8.59 5.09
C ALA A 348 22.27 10.02 4.85
N ALA A 349 21.40 10.88 4.31
CA ALA A 349 21.57 12.31 4.44
C ALA A 349 21.47 12.72 5.92
N SER A 350 22.18 13.76 6.33
CA SER A 350 22.15 14.27 7.72
C SER A 350 20.73 14.64 8.20
N SER A 351 19.81 14.94 7.28
CA SER A 351 18.42 15.27 7.56
C SER A 351 17.48 14.05 7.61
N ASN A 352 18.02 12.82 7.43
CA ASN A 352 17.26 11.58 7.41
C ASN A 352 17.83 10.56 8.42
N PRO A 353 17.40 10.59 9.68
CA PRO A 353 17.84 9.63 10.69
C PRO A 353 17.13 8.26 10.56
N THR A 354 16.19 8.10 9.62
CA THR A 354 15.36 6.91 9.49
C THR A 354 16.05 5.81 8.68
N MET A 355 15.49 4.60 8.72
CA MET A 355 15.93 3.51 7.84
C MET A 355 15.42 3.65 6.40
N PHE A 356 14.59 4.64 6.11
CA PHE A 356 14.04 4.86 4.77
C PHE A 356 15.04 5.61 3.88
N ARG A 357 14.97 5.37 2.58
CA ARG A 357 15.83 6.04 1.60
C ARG A 357 15.60 7.55 1.62
N ASN A 358 16.64 8.30 1.26
CA ASN A 358 16.60 9.76 1.25
C ASN A 358 15.50 10.29 0.32
N GLU A 359 15.31 9.64 -0.82
CA GLU A 359 14.29 9.96 -1.83
C GLU A 359 12.88 9.77 -1.28
N VAL A 360 12.66 8.72 -0.50
CA VAL A 360 11.36 8.42 0.14
C VAL A 360 11.02 9.49 1.17
N VAL A 361 11.94 9.77 2.08
CA VAL A 361 11.74 10.80 3.11
C VAL A 361 11.51 12.18 2.49
N LYS A 362 12.27 12.52 1.43
CA LYS A 362 12.06 13.78 0.70
C LYS A 362 10.68 13.80 0.04
N THR A 363 10.28 12.74 -0.61
CA THR A 363 8.98 12.63 -1.30
C THR A 363 7.82 12.79 -0.32
N LEU A 364 7.88 12.13 0.84
CA LEU A 364 6.89 12.28 1.90
C LEU A 364 6.85 13.70 2.48
N LYS A 365 8.01 14.32 2.71
CA LYS A 365 8.06 15.72 3.15
C LYS A 365 7.45 16.69 2.13
N ASP A 366 7.65 16.42 0.84
CA ASP A 366 7.04 17.22 -0.23
C ASP A 366 5.52 17.01 -0.31
N LEU A 367 5.02 15.79 -0.11
CA LEU A 367 3.59 15.48 -0.03
C LEU A 367 2.94 16.11 1.22
N ASN A 368 3.69 16.17 2.32
CA ASN A 368 3.28 16.75 3.60
C ASN A 368 1.96 16.14 4.14
N PRO A 369 1.85 14.79 4.26
CA PRO A 369 0.63 14.15 4.70
C PRO A 369 0.33 14.45 6.17
N GLY A 370 -0.96 14.47 6.53
CA GLY A 370 -1.39 14.58 7.93
C GLY A 370 -1.35 13.25 8.67
N ILE A 371 -1.53 12.17 7.94
CA ILE A 371 -1.57 10.80 8.44
C ILE A 371 -0.70 9.93 7.53
N LEU A 372 0.05 9.02 8.13
CA LEU A 372 0.76 7.97 7.43
C LEU A 372 0.23 6.62 7.94
N ARG A 373 -0.37 5.83 7.04
CA ARG A 373 -0.86 4.50 7.37
C ARG A 373 0.13 3.44 6.91
N TYR A 374 0.43 2.51 7.80
CA TYR A 374 1.24 1.33 7.51
C TYR A 374 0.41 0.07 7.64
N MET A 375 0.40 -0.69 6.56
CA MET A 375 -0.16 -2.03 6.47
C MET A 375 0.69 -2.84 5.50
N ASP A 376 1.19 -3.96 5.95
CA ASP A 376 1.88 -4.94 5.11
C ASP A 376 1.24 -6.30 5.30
N SER A 377 0.37 -6.66 4.37
CA SER A 377 -0.52 -7.81 4.47
C SER A 377 0.18 -9.17 4.65
N GLY A 378 1.45 -9.28 4.26
CA GLY A 378 2.22 -10.52 4.42
C GLY A 378 2.81 -10.68 5.81
N VAL A 379 3.13 -9.57 6.44
CA VAL A 379 4.02 -9.50 7.60
C VAL A 379 3.26 -9.17 8.88
N ASP A 380 2.45 -8.12 8.86
CA ASP A 380 1.76 -7.61 10.04
C ASP A 380 0.77 -8.63 10.60
N PHE A 381 0.09 -9.36 9.71
CA PHE A 381 -0.98 -10.26 10.11
C PHE A 381 -0.51 -11.61 10.64
N ALA A 382 0.75 -11.97 10.35
CA ALA A 382 1.35 -13.23 10.76
C ALA A 382 2.42 -13.08 11.84
N SER A 383 2.89 -11.87 12.10
CA SER A 383 3.92 -11.60 13.12
C SER A 383 3.33 -11.48 14.52
N SER A 384 4.10 -11.91 15.50
CA SER A 384 3.87 -11.50 16.89
C SER A 384 4.21 -10.02 17.08
N PHE A 385 3.62 -9.40 18.10
CA PHE A 385 3.98 -8.02 18.44
C PHE A 385 5.47 -7.89 18.78
N ASP A 386 6.05 -8.87 19.48
CA ASP A 386 7.48 -8.88 19.80
C ASP A 386 8.35 -8.96 18.55
N ASN A 387 7.95 -9.68 17.52
CA ASN A 387 8.68 -9.72 16.25
C ASN A 387 8.60 -8.38 15.50
N MET A 388 7.44 -7.69 15.55
CA MET A 388 7.28 -6.38 14.91
C MET A 388 8.08 -5.25 15.57
N ILE A 389 8.49 -5.41 16.81
CA ILE A 389 9.37 -4.47 17.53
C ILE A 389 10.80 -5.01 17.77
N ALA A 390 11.12 -6.19 17.24
CA ALA A 390 12.47 -6.73 17.34
C ALA A 390 13.47 -5.92 16.51
N PRO A 391 14.75 -5.89 16.89
CA PRO A 391 15.81 -5.38 16.02
C PRO A 391 15.82 -6.11 14.67
N PRO A 392 16.18 -5.45 13.55
CA PRO A 392 16.08 -6.04 12.21
C PRO A 392 16.75 -7.43 12.05
N PHE A 393 17.89 -7.67 12.70
CA PHE A 393 18.61 -8.96 12.63
C PHE A 393 18.00 -10.07 13.51
N ALA A 394 17.04 -9.74 14.38
CA ALA A 394 16.35 -10.71 15.22
C ALA A 394 14.94 -11.03 14.73
N ARG A 395 14.51 -10.43 13.62
CA ARG A 395 13.17 -10.64 13.08
C ARG A 395 13.04 -11.97 12.39
N GLN A 396 12.08 -12.76 12.84
CA GLN A 396 11.67 -13.98 12.19
C GLN A 396 10.85 -13.67 10.94
N ARG A 397 10.97 -14.52 9.93
CA ARG A 397 10.10 -14.48 8.76
C ARG A 397 8.69 -14.89 9.16
N ALA A 398 7.69 -14.25 8.60
CA ALA A 398 6.30 -14.43 8.99
C ALA A 398 5.44 -14.94 7.83
N GLY A 399 4.43 -15.74 8.14
CA GLY A 399 3.47 -16.24 7.16
C GLY A 399 2.07 -16.36 7.74
N TYR A 400 1.07 -16.05 6.94
CA TYR A 400 -0.32 -16.14 7.36
C TYR A 400 -1.22 -16.88 6.36
N SER A 401 -0.82 -16.93 5.10
CA SER A 401 -1.68 -17.42 4.03
C SER A 401 -1.66 -18.94 3.93
N THR A 402 -2.81 -19.56 3.85
CA THR A 402 -2.96 -20.98 3.54
C THR A 402 -2.61 -21.33 2.10
N GLY A 403 -2.53 -20.34 1.21
CA GLY A 403 -2.07 -20.51 -0.17
C GLY A 403 -0.58 -20.30 -0.37
N ALA A 404 0.11 -19.72 0.59
CA ALA A 404 1.56 -19.53 0.56
C ALA A 404 2.28 -20.75 1.17
N THR A 405 3.35 -21.16 0.50
CA THR A 405 4.25 -22.21 1.01
C THR A 405 5.53 -21.62 1.60
N GLU A 406 5.73 -20.33 1.46
CA GLU A 406 6.90 -19.61 1.93
C GLU A 406 6.46 -18.41 2.77
N GLN A 407 7.22 -18.11 3.79
CA GLN A 407 7.07 -16.93 4.62
C GLN A 407 7.60 -15.71 3.90
N GLU A 408 7.11 -14.56 4.30
CA GLU A 408 7.60 -13.27 3.87
C GLU A 408 8.55 -12.68 4.92
N ASP A 409 9.49 -11.89 4.47
CA ASP A 409 10.43 -11.19 5.33
C ASP A 409 9.74 -10.02 6.03
N VAL A 410 10.24 -9.64 7.20
CA VAL A 410 9.77 -8.48 7.99
C VAL A 410 10.78 -7.33 7.84
N PRO A 411 10.75 -6.61 6.70
CA PRO A 411 11.76 -5.59 6.41
C PRO A 411 11.61 -4.34 7.26
N LEU A 412 10.38 -4.05 7.68
CA LEU A 412 9.97 -2.84 8.38
C LEU A 412 9.15 -3.22 9.61
N GLY A 413 9.55 -2.74 10.79
CA GLY A 413 8.82 -2.92 12.02
C GLY A 413 8.09 -1.66 12.47
N LEU A 414 7.30 -1.78 13.52
CA LEU A 414 6.53 -0.68 14.09
C LEU A 414 7.44 0.49 14.54
N HIS A 415 8.61 0.18 15.13
CA HIS A 415 9.52 1.21 15.62
C HIS A 415 9.99 2.15 14.51
N GLU A 416 10.44 1.59 13.40
CA GLU A 416 10.94 2.34 12.25
C GLU A 416 9.84 3.13 11.56
N PHE A 417 8.64 2.57 11.48
CA PHE A 417 7.47 3.28 10.98
C PHE A 417 7.15 4.52 11.82
N LEU A 418 7.15 4.38 13.16
CA LEU A 418 6.91 5.52 14.06
C LEU A 418 8.02 6.60 13.96
N GLN A 419 9.27 6.19 13.77
CA GLN A 419 10.35 7.15 13.49
C GLN A 419 10.13 7.91 12.19
N LEU A 420 9.66 7.24 11.14
CA LEU A 420 9.31 7.90 9.89
C LEU A 420 8.20 8.92 10.10
N CYS A 421 7.11 8.54 10.77
CA CYS A 421 6.00 9.45 11.08
C CYS A 421 6.48 10.70 11.82
N GLN A 422 7.37 10.53 12.80
CA GLN A 422 7.97 11.66 13.55
C GLN A 422 8.76 12.60 12.65
N VAL A 423 9.60 12.06 11.74
CA VAL A 423 10.44 12.86 10.83
C VAL A 423 9.61 13.59 9.77
N ILE A 424 8.48 13.00 9.36
CA ILE A 424 7.56 13.58 8.38
C ILE A 424 6.60 14.58 9.05
N GLY A 425 6.31 14.42 10.34
CA GLY A 425 5.30 15.21 11.06
C GLY A 425 3.87 14.77 10.75
N ALA A 426 3.68 13.46 10.54
CA ALA A 426 2.39 12.83 10.31
C ALA A 426 1.94 12.03 11.54
N GLU A 427 0.64 11.90 11.76
CA GLU A 427 0.09 10.98 12.75
C GLU A 427 0.19 9.53 12.23
N PRO A 428 0.64 8.58 13.07
CA PRO A 428 0.73 7.19 12.65
C PRO A 428 -0.63 6.50 12.68
N TRP A 429 -0.89 5.69 11.65
CA TRP A 429 -2.02 4.76 11.59
C TRP A 429 -1.47 3.35 11.32
N TYR A 430 -1.58 2.48 12.32
CA TYR A 430 -1.06 1.14 12.30
C TYR A 430 -2.19 0.09 12.33
N ALA A 431 -2.14 -0.88 11.42
CA ALA A 431 -3.08 -1.99 11.39
C ALA A 431 -2.61 -3.10 12.35
N MET A 432 -3.34 -3.27 13.47
CA MET A 432 -3.10 -4.36 14.42
C MET A 432 -3.63 -5.68 13.85
N PRO A 433 -2.84 -6.79 13.90
CA PRO A 433 -3.30 -8.05 13.35
C PRO A 433 -4.48 -8.65 14.13
N ALA A 434 -5.48 -9.15 13.41
CA ALA A 434 -6.59 -9.91 14.00
C ALA A 434 -6.13 -11.24 14.63
N THR A 435 -4.94 -11.72 14.23
CA THR A 435 -4.24 -12.88 14.81
C THR A 435 -3.59 -12.59 16.16
N GLY A 436 -3.50 -11.31 16.55
CA GLY A 436 -2.96 -10.89 17.84
C GLY A 436 -3.83 -11.29 19.02
N SER A 437 -3.25 -11.33 20.21
CA SER A 437 -3.96 -11.58 21.47
C SER A 437 -4.33 -10.26 22.18
N PRO A 438 -5.33 -10.28 23.10
CA PRO A 438 -5.62 -9.13 23.97
C PRO A 438 -4.39 -8.67 24.77
N GLU A 439 -3.51 -9.61 25.17
CA GLU A 439 -2.28 -9.31 25.88
C GLU A 439 -1.26 -8.58 24.97
N GLU A 440 -1.13 -8.98 23.71
CA GLU A 440 -0.31 -8.23 22.73
C GLU A 440 -0.86 -6.82 22.48
N ALA A 441 -2.18 -6.64 22.44
CA ALA A 441 -2.80 -5.31 22.35
C ALA A 441 -2.48 -4.46 23.59
N ARG A 442 -2.48 -5.03 24.79
CA ARG A 442 -2.05 -4.37 26.03
C ARG A 442 -0.57 -3.98 25.98
N HIS A 443 0.29 -4.86 25.49
CA HIS A 443 1.73 -4.62 25.31
C HIS A 443 2.01 -3.54 24.26
N LEU A 444 1.23 -3.50 23.17
CA LEU A 444 1.31 -2.44 22.17
C LEU A 444 1.08 -1.06 22.80
N ILE A 445 0.03 -0.90 23.61
CA ILE A 445 -0.22 0.35 24.34
C ILE A 445 0.91 0.68 25.32
N GLU A 446 1.43 -0.30 26.03
CA GLU A 446 2.57 -0.09 26.92
C GLU A 446 3.83 0.34 26.15
N TYR A 447 4.11 -0.25 24.99
CA TYR A 447 5.20 0.16 24.11
C TYR A 447 5.03 1.59 23.61
N LEU A 448 3.80 1.97 23.23
CA LEU A 448 3.51 3.30 22.71
C LEU A 448 3.49 4.39 23.78
N ALA A 449 3.04 4.08 25.00
CA ALA A 449 2.74 5.08 26.00
C ALA A 449 3.38 4.83 27.38
N GLY A 450 3.91 3.64 27.64
CA GLY A 450 4.52 3.28 28.93
C GLY A 450 5.83 4.00 29.20
N SER A 451 6.14 4.16 30.48
CA SER A 451 7.44 4.67 30.95
C SER A 451 8.58 3.71 30.55
N PRO A 452 9.81 4.19 30.37
CA PRO A 452 11.00 3.33 30.17
C PRO A 452 11.23 2.31 31.30
N SER A 453 10.60 2.47 32.46
CA SER A 453 10.66 1.50 33.56
C SER A 453 9.70 0.31 33.41
N THR A 454 8.77 0.36 32.46
CA THR A 454 7.88 -0.77 32.17
C THR A 454 8.52 -1.71 31.14
N PRO A 455 8.15 -3.01 31.10
CA PRO A 455 8.78 -3.98 30.21
C PRO A 455 8.81 -3.54 28.73
N TYR A 456 7.69 -3.09 28.17
CA TYR A 456 7.64 -2.68 26.77
C TYR A 456 8.11 -1.23 26.54
N GLY A 457 8.00 -0.36 27.54
CA GLY A 457 8.66 0.94 27.52
C GLY A 457 10.19 0.83 27.52
N ALA A 458 10.76 -0.16 28.21
CA ALA A 458 12.19 -0.48 28.17
C ALA A 458 12.62 -1.00 26.79
N LYS A 459 11.84 -1.89 26.15
CA LYS A 459 12.09 -2.35 24.78
C LYS A 459 12.13 -1.18 23.79
N ARG A 460 11.18 -0.24 23.87
CA ARG A 460 11.20 1.01 23.08
C ARG A 460 12.46 1.83 23.32
N ALA A 461 12.82 2.01 24.58
CA ALA A 461 14.02 2.79 24.97
C ALA A 461 15.32 2.15 24.46
N ALA A 462 15.40 0.82 24.47
CA ALA A 462 16.54 0.07 23.92
C ALA A 462 16.68 0.25 22.40
N LEU A 463 15.59 0.50 21.68
CA LEU A 463 15.59 0.86 20.26
C LEU A 463 15.88 2.35 20.00
N GLY A 464 16.22 3.12 21.04
CA GLY A 464 16.61 4.52 20.92
C GLY A 464 15.52 5.56 21.20
N GLN A 465 14.27 5.15 21.43
CA GLN A 465 13.16 6.05 21.74
C GLN A 465 12.79 6.00 23.23
N THR A 466 13.40 6.88 24.02
CA THR A 466 13.15 6.94 25.48
C THR A 466 11.77 7.52 25.81
N ALA A 467 11.39 8.62 25.14
CA ALA A 467 10.08 9.24 25.36
C ALA A 467 8.94 8.36 24.81
N PRO A 468 7.78 8.28 25.50
CA PRO A 468 6.60 7.61 24.94
C PRO A 468 6.17 8.21 23.60
N TRP A 469 5.80 7.37 22.64
CA TRP A 469 5.29 7.83 21.34
C TRP A 469 4.01 8.66 21.47
N SER A 470 3.18 8.35 22.49
CA SER A 470 1.99 9.15 22.82
C SER A 470 2.29 10.57 23.27
N SER A 471 3.55 10.91 23.57
CA SER A 471 4.00 12.30 23.82
C SER A 471 4.55 12.97 22.56
N VAL A 472 4.85 12.19 21.52
CA VAL A 472 5.35 12.68 20.23
C VAL A 472 4.18 13.01 19.29
N PHE A 473 3.18 12.13 19.23
CA PHE A 473 2.05 12.27 18.33
C PHE A 473 0.80 12.78 19.05
N PRO A 474 0.06 13.73 18.45
CA PRO A 474 -1.24 14.16 18.98
C PRO A 474 -2.26 13.01 19.07
N MET A 475 -2.25 12.11 18.07
CA MET A 475 -3.08 10.93 17.97
C MET A 475 -2.30 9.77 17.36
N ILE A 476 -2.58 8.56 17.81
CA ILE A 476 -2.10 7.30 17.24
C ILE A 476 -3.34 6.48 16.89
N HIS A 477 -3.49 6.18 15.59
CA HIS A 477 -4.60 5.41 15.05
C HIS A 477 -4.24 3.93 15.07
N LEU A 478 -5.07 3.10 15.71
CA LEU A 478 -4.88 1.66 15.84
C LEU A 478 -6.08 0.93 15.22
N GLU A 479 -5.89 0.46 14.00
CA GLU A 479 -6.91 -0.25 13.23
C GLU A 479 -6.88 -1.75 13.54
N TYR A 480 -8.05 -2.35 13.64
CA TYR A 480 -8.20 -3.79 13.82
C TYR A 480 -8.21 -4.52 12.47
N GLY A 481 -7.09 -5.14 12.14
CA GLY A 481 -6.88 -5.86 10.88
C GLY A 481 -6.87 -4.98 9.65
N ASN A 482 -6.91 -5.59 8.48
CA ASN A 482 -7.13 -4.93 7.20
C ASN A 482 -8.13 -5.75 6.38
N GLU A 483 -9.21 -5.13 5.92
CA GLU A 483 -10.21 -5.77 5.07
C GLU A 483 -10.64 -7.16 5.56
N LEU A 484 -10.94 -7.32 6.85
CA LEU A 484 -11.26 -8.63 7.44
C LEU A 484 -12.46 -9.32 6.79
N TRP A 485 -13.29 -8.58 6.08
CA TRP A 485 -14.39 -9.05 5.25
C TRP A 485 -13.90 -9.75 3.97
N ASN A 486 -12.68 -9.47 3.49
CA ASN A 486 -12.15 -9.88 2.19
C ASN A 486 -11.33 -11.18 2.28
N ALA A 487 -12.01 -12.29 2.59
CA ALA A 487 -11.35 -13.59 2.64
C ALA A 487 -10.80 -14.05 1.28
N GLY A 488 -11.22 -13.45 0.17
CA GLY A 488 -10.70 -13.76 -1.17
C GLY A 488 -9.27 -13.25 -1.39
N THR A 489 -8.92 -12.14 -0.75
CA THR A 489 -7.58 -11.53 -0.86
C THR A 489 -6.73 -11.81 0.37
N PHE A 490 -7.30 -11.69 1.57
CA PHE A 490 -6.58 -11.80 2.85
C PHE A 490 -6.93 -13.09 3.61
N TYR A 491 -7.14 -14.20 2.88
CA TYR A 491 -7.37 -15.50 3.51
C TYR A 491 -6.20 -15.87 4.45
N GLY A 492 -6.52 -16.38 5.62
CA GLY A 492 -5.54 -16.61 6.70
C GLY A 492 -5.37 -15.43 7.65
N ALA A 493 -5.84 -14.24 7.31
CA ALA A 493 -5.91 -13.08 8.19
C ALA A 493 -7.34 -12.55 8.36
N ALA A 494 -8.27 -12.94 7.48
CA ALA A 494 -9.64 -12.46 7.45
C ALA A 494 -10.57 -13.18 8.43
N ILE A 495 -11.55 -12.45 8.95
CA ILE A 495 -12.71 -12.96 9.69
C ILE A 495 -13.95 -12.52 8.94
N SER A 496 -14.33 -13.28 7.92
CA SER A 496 -15.39 -12.92 6.96
C SER A 496 -16.82 -13.14 7.49
N ASP A 497 -17.01 -12.78 8.77
CA ASP A 497 -18.28 -12.72 9.47
C ASP A 497 -18.28 -11.48 10.38
N PRO A 498 -19.17 -10.48 10.16
CA PRO A 498 -19.12 -9.21 10.88
C PRO A 498 -19.45 -9.34 12.36
N VAL A 499 -20.21 -10.37 12.77
CA VAL A 499 -20.54 -10.61 14.17
C VAL A 499 -19.31 -11.16 14.91
N VAL A 500 -18.62 -12.10 14.30
CA VAL A 500 -17.38 -12.69 14.87
C VAL A 500 -16.26 -11.65 14.86
N SER A 501 -16.11 -10.91 13.75
CA SER A 501 -15.13 -9.82 13.61
C SER A 501 -15.34 -8.77 14.71
N GLY A 502 -16.56 -8.28 14.89
CA GLY A 502 -16.90 -7.28 15.92
C GLY A 502 -16.59 -7.75 17.35
N LYS A 503 -16.92 -9.01 17.68
CA LYS A 503 -16.61 -9.60 18.99
C LYS A 503 -15.10 -9.74 19.22
N ARG A 504 -14.35 -10.15 18.19
CA ARG A 504 -12.89 -10.27 18.27
C ARG A 504 -12.23 -8.90 18.45
N ALA A 505 -12.69 -7.89 17.71
CA ALA A 505 -12.25 -6.50 17.90
C ALA A 505 -12.46 -6.02 19.34
N ALA A 506 -13.65 -6.31 19.93
CA ALA A 506 -13.95 -5.93 21.30
C ALA A 506 -12.96 -6.55 22.30
N GLU A 507 -12.52 -7.79 22.09
CA GLU A 507 -11.51 -8.44 22.94
C GLU A 507 -10.15 -7.75 22.88
N LEU A 508 -9.68 -7.44 21.64
CA LEU A 508 -8.40 -6.76 21.46
C LEU A 508 -8.44 -5.32 21.99
N PHE A 509 -9.52 -4.60 21.75
CA PHE A 509 -9.68 -3.23 22.26
C PHE A 509 -9.82 -3.20 23.78
N ALA A 510 -10.47 -4.19 24.39
CA ALA A 510 -10.48 -4.35 25.84
C ALA A 510 -9.07 -4.60 26.37
N GLY A 511 -8.27 -5.44 25.69
CA GLY A 511 -6.86 -5.65 25.98
C GLY A 511 -6.07 -4.35 25.95
N ALA A 512 -6.20 -3.58 24.87
CA ALA A 512 -5.55 -2.28 24.73
C ALA A 512 -5.94 -1.31 25.85
N ARG A 513 -7.24 -1.18 26.13
CA ARG A 513 -7.75 -0.28 27.19
C ARG A 513 -7.38 -0.73 28.61
N SER A 514 -7.05 -2.02 28.81
CA SER A 514 -6.62 -2.55 30.11
C SER A 514 -5.18 -2.12 30.49
N SER A 515 -4.40 -1.61 29.53
CA SER A 515 -3.07 -1.09 29.81
C SER A 515 -3.14 0.13 30.72
N PRO A 516 -2.38 0.19 31.85
CA PRO A 516 -2.30 1.37 32.69
C PRO A 516 -1.80 2.63 31.95
N SER A 517 -1.16 2.43 30.80
CA SER A 517 -0.64 3.51 29.94
C SER A 517 -1.64 4.01 28.91
N TYR A 518 -2.84 3.40 28.82
CA TYR A 518 -3.86 3.82 27.85
C TYR A 518 -4.40 5.21 28.17
N ARG A 519 -4.55 6.02 27.13
CA ARG A 519 -5.13 7.36 27.20
C ARG A 519 -6.07 7.59 26.03
N ALA A 520 -7.35 7.76 26.31
CA ALA A 520 -8.39 7.95 25.29
C ALA A 520 -8.19 9.21 24.42
N ASP A 521 -7.44 10.21 24.90
CA ASP A 521 -7.11 11.42 24.15
C ASP A 521 -5.87 11.26 23.24
N ARG A 522 -5.28 10.05 23.20
CA ARG A 522 -4.06 9.74 22.43
C ARG A 522 -4.20 8.56 21.49
N PHE A 523 -5.23 7.75 21.65
CA PHE A 523 -5.46 6.57 20.86
C PHE A 523 -6.84 6.60 20.23
N ASP A 524 -6.92 6.27 18.95
CA ASP A 524 -8.14 6.08 18.17
C ASP A 524 -8.22 4.60 17.79
N LEU A 525 -9.12 3.85 18.43
CA LEU A 525 -9.32 2.42 18.19
C LEU A 525 -10.34 2.25 17.06
N ILE A 526 -9.90 1.71 15.92
CA ILE A 526 -10.61 1.75 14.65
C ILE A 526 -11.05 0.34 14.23
N LEU A 527 -12.35 0.15 13.99
CA LEU A 527 -12.89 -1.02 13.28
C LEU A 527 -12.67 -0.87 11.77
N GLY A 528 -12.46 -1.98 11.05
CA GLY A 528 -12.38 -2.00 9.59
C GLY A 528 -13.65 -2.59 8.97
N SER A 529 -14.22 -1.95 7.94
CA SER A 529 -15.47 -2.39 7.31
C SER A 529 -15.44 -2.27 5.78
N GLN A 530 -16.48 -2.82 5.12
CA GLN A 530 -16.63 -2.80 3.67
C GLN A 530 -17.39 -1.56 3.20
N ALA A 531 -16.78 -0.72 2.35
CA ALA A 531 -17.35 0.56 1.93
C ALA A 531 -18.73 0.44 1.28
N VAL A 532 -18.92 -0.52 0.38
CA VAL A 532 -20.17 -0.67 -0.40
C VAL A 532 -21.28 -1.41 0.34
N ASN A 533 -21.04 -1.88 1.58
CA ASN A 533 -21.96 -2.72 2.34
C ASN A 533 -22.19 -2.18 3.75
N SER A 534 -23.08 -1.21 3.91
CA SER A 534 -23.41 -0.60 5.21
C SER A 534 -24.06 -1.58 6.20
N TRP A 535 -24.64 -2.70 5.74
CA TRP A 535 -25.13 -3.75 6.62
C TRP A 535 -23.97 -4.40 7.40
N TRP A 536 -22.82 -4.64 6.74
CA TRP A 536 -21.62 -5.15 7.41
C TRP A 536 -21.19 -4.22 8.55
N THR A 537 -21.08 -2.94 8.27
CA THR A 537 -20.78 -1.89 9.25
C THR A 537 -21.72 -1.92 10.45
N GLN A 538 -23.04 -2.03 10.20
CA GLN A 538 -24.02 -2.11 11.26
C GLN A 538 -23.86 -3.35 12.14
N GLN A 539 -23.54 -4.51 11.53
CA GLN A 539 -23.32 -5.74 12.28
C GLN A 539 -22.05 -5.68 13.14
N GLU A 540 -20.95 -5.15 12.61
CA GLU A 540 -19.71 -4.97 13.37
C GLU A 540 -19.90 -4.02 14.55
N LEU A 541 -20.47 -2.85 14.33
CA LEU A 541 -20.75 -1.87 15.38
C LEU A 541 -21.68 -2.43 16.46
N ALA A 542 -22.69 -3.21 16.08
CA ALA A 542 -23.64 -3.81 17.02
C ALA A 542 -23.03 -4.94 17.87
N ASN A 543 -21.96 -5.57 17.39
CA ASN A 543 -21.32 -6.71 18.04
C ASN A 543 -19.92 -6.39 18.62
N SER A 544 -19.48 -5.13 18.52
CA SER A 544 -18.20 -4.68 19.07
C SER A 544 -18.39 -3.72 20.23
N ALA A 545 -17.28 -3.45 20.92
CA ALA A 545 -17.20 -2.50 22.02
C ALA A 545 -15.79 -1.86 22.06
N HIS A 546 -15.69 -0.76 22.79
CA HIS A 546 -14.40 -0.09 23.04
C HIS A 546 -13.76 0.58 21.81
N TYR A 547 -14.44 0.65 20.68
CA TYR A 547 -13.99 1.38 19.49
C TYR A 547 -14.26 2.89 19.64
N ASP A 548 -13.55 3.69 18.86
CA ASP A 548 -13.72 5.14 18.72
C ASP A 548 -14.16 5.51 17.29
N SER A 549 -13.68 4.75 16.30
CA SER A 549 -13.92 4.98 14.88
C SER A 549 -14.23 3.67 14.13
N ILE A 550 -14.80 3.81 12.93
CA ILE A 550 -14.92 2.74 11.94
C ILE A 550 -14.41 3.24 10.59
N ALA A 551 -13.60 2.46 9.90
CA ALA A 551 -12.97 2.85 8.65
C ALA A 551 -13.38 1.97 7.48
N VAL A 552 -13.40 2.54 6.27
CA VAL A 552 -13.76 1.88 5.01
C VAL A 552 -12.79 2.26 3.90
N ALA A 553 -12.82 1.52 2.76
CA ALA A 553 -12.02 1.79 1.57
C ALA A 553 -12.91 2.10 0.36
N PRO A 554 -13.26 3.38 0.12
CA PRO A 554 -14.14 3.76 -0.99
C PRO A 554 -13.36 3.94 -2.29
N TYR A 555 -13.05 2.84 -2.96
CA TYR A 555 -12.46 2.88 -4.31
C TYR A 555 -13.49 3.30 -5.36
N LEU A 556 -13.05 4.14 -6.30
CA LEU A 556 -13.89 4.72 -7.36
C LEU A 556 -13.58 4.10 -8.71
N PHE A 557 -14.49 4.29 -9.67
CA PHE A 557 -14.32 4.03 -11.11
C PHE A 557 -13.81 2.62 -11.41
N TYR A 558 -14.54 1.61 -10.95
CA TYR A 558 -14.14 0.20 -11.04
C TYR A 558 -14.02 -0.34 -12.46
N LYS A 559 -14.81 0.21 -13.41
CA LYS A 559 -14.87 -0.25 -14.80
C LYS A 559 -14.40 0.82 -15.77
N LEU A 560 -13.66 0.41 -16.80
CA LEU A 560 -13.31 1.25 -17.94
C LEU A 560 -13.75 0.56 -19.24
N ALA A 561 -14.78 1.14 -19.88
CA ALA A 561 -15.32 0.64 -21.14
C ALA A 561 -14.55 1.19 -22.34
N ASP A 562 -14.43 0.38 -23.39
CA ASP A 562 -13.88 0.79 -24.68
C ASP A 562 -14.77 1.87 -25.31
N THR A 563 -14.26 3.09 -25.41
CA THR A 563 -14.91 4.25 -26.02
C THR A 563 -13.88 5.33 -26.40
N THR A 564 -14.13 6.05 -27.46
CA THR A 564 -13.30 7.18 -27.90
C THR A 564 -13.79 8.52 -27.35
N SER A 565 -14.92 8.54 -26.65
CA SER A 565 -15.51 9.77 -26.10
C SER A 565 -14.95 10.11 -24.74
N ASN A 566 -14.21 11.22 -24.65
CA ASN A 566 -13.77 11.77 -23.37
C ASN A 566 -14.94 12.03 -22.41
N GLU A 567 -16.09 12.46 -22.92
CA GLU A 567 -17.28 12.68 -22.09
C GLU A 567 -17.81 11.37 -21.49
N ALA A 568 -17.79 10.26 -22.25
CA ALA A 568 -18.23 8.97 -21.76
C ALA A 568 -17.28 8.33 -20.72
N ILE A 569 -16.01 8.78 -20.67
CA ILE A 569 -15.01 8.35 -19.69
C ILE A 569 -15.01 9.30 -18.50
N PHE A 570 -14.76 10.58 -18.74
CA PHE A 570 -14.47 11.56 -17.68
C PHE A 570 -15.71 12.24 -17.09
N GLY A 571 -16.84 12.21 -17.80
CA GLY A 571 -18.10 12.65 -17.22
C GLY A 571 -18.50 11.82 -16.00
N PRO A 572 -18.62 10.47 -16.12
CA PRO A 572 -18.89 9.62 -14.97
C PRO A 572 -17.76 9.64 -13.92
N MET A 573 -16.49 9.69 -14.32
CA MET A 573 -15.35 9.73 -13.39
C MET A 573 -15.42 10.96 -12.48
N PHE A 574 -15.68 12.15 -13.01
CA PHE A 574 -15.80 13.38 -12.23
C PHE A 574 -17.10 13.50 -11.44
N ALA A 575 -18.17 12.81 -11.86
CA ALA A 575 -19.42 12.83 -11.13
C ALA A 575 -19.45 11.86 -9.94
N GLU A 576 -18.65 10.78 -9.98
CA GLU A 576 -18.76 9.67 -9.03
C GLU A 576 -18.47 10.09 -7.57
N PRO A 577 -17.48 10.93 -7.24
CA PRO A 577 -17.31 11.44 -5.89
C PRO A 577 -18.58 12.04 -5.30
N GLU A 578 -19.24 12.95 -6.00
CA GLU A 578 -20.47 13.59 -5.55
C GLU A 578 -21.63 12.58 -5.43
N MET A 579 -21.71 11.59 -6.33
CA MET A 579 -22.73 10.55 -6.26
C MET A 579 -22.60 9.65 -5.04
N VAL A 580 -21.37 9.32 -4.62
CA VAL A 580 -21.15 8.38 -3.52
C VAL A 580 -21.11 9.07 -2.16
N ASP A 581 -20.70 10.33 -2.09
CA ASP A 581 -20.51 11.07 -0.85
C ASP A 581 -21.72 11.93 -0.49
N SER A 582 -22.28 12.66 -1.47
CA SER A 582 -23.24 13.72 -1.22
C SER A 582 -24.70 13.28 -1.40
N LEU A 583 -24.96 12.28 -2.26
CA LEU A 583 -26.32 11.77 -2.42
C LEU A 583 -26.73 10.85 -1.27
N PRO A 584 -27.96 10.94 -0.74
CA PRO A 584 -28.44 10.03 0.30
C PRO A 584 -28.39 8.53 -0.08
N SER A 585 -28.44 8.21 -1.37
CA SER A 585 -28.30 6.88 -1.92
C SER A 585 -26.84 6.44 -2.11
N GLY A 586 -25.89 7.36 -1.97
CA GLY A 586 -24.46 7.08 -2.07
C GLY A 586 -24.00 6.16 -0.95
N TYR A 587 -23.13 5.20 -1.27
CA TYR A 587 -22.71 4.21 -0.29
C TYR A 587 -21.91 4.85 0.86
N MET A 588 -21.13 5.90 0.62
CA MET A 588 -20.39 6.60 1.68
C MET A 588 -21.33 7.40 2.60
N ALA A 589 -22.37 8.05 2.05
CA ALA A 589 -23.41 8.69 2.85
C ALA A 589 -24.15 7.65 3.73
N GLN A 590 -24.38 6.43 3.23
CA GLN A 590 -24.96 5.33 4.00
C GLN A 590 -24.02 4.83 5.09
N GLN A 591 -22.73 4.74 4.85
CA GLN A 591 -21.70 4.41 5.86
C GLN A 591 -21.69 5.47 6.98
N ALA A 592 -21.66 6.74 6.63
CA ALA A 592 -21.71 7.82 7.60
C ALA A 592 -23.00 7.80 8.45
N LYS A 593 -24.13 7.45 7.83
CA LYS A 593 -25.38 7.24 8.55
C LYS A 593 -25.29 6.06 9.51
N ALA A 594 -24.79 4.89 9.05
CA ALA A 594 -24.64 3.69 9.88
C ALA A 594 -23.75 3.97 11.11
N ALA A 595 -22.62 4.63 10.93
CA ALA A 595 -21.69 5.00 12.00
C ALA A 595 -22.35 5.94 13.04
N ARG A 596 -23.07 6.96 12.58
CA ARG A 596 -23.74 7.93 13.49
C ARG A 596 -24.93 7.37 14.24
N THR A 597 -25.67 6.42 13.65
CA THR A 597 -26.92 5.88 14.22
C THR A 597 -26.73 4.57 15.00
N ALA A 598 -25.49 4.10 15.12
CA ALA A 598 -25.16 2.94 15.96
C ALA A 598 -25.51 3.23 17.43
N SER A 599 -25.76 2.16 18.21
CA SER A 599 -26.01 2.27 19.66
C SER A 599 -24.88 2.95 20.42
N HIS A 600 -23.65 2.78 19.92
CA HIS A 600 -22.48 3.53 20.32
C HIS A 600 -21.91 4.19 19.04
N PRO A 601 -22.18 5.52 18.82
CA PRO A 601 -21.79 6.19 17.62
C PRO A 601 -20.26 6.18 17.41
N ALA A 602 -19.84 5.91 16.17
CA ALA A 602 -18.44 5.93 15.75
C ALA A 602 -18.15 7.12 14.82
N LYS A 603 -16.91 7.59 14.80
CA LYS A 603 -16.43 8.44 13.71
C LYS A 603 -16.20 7.58 12.48
N LEU A 604 -16.56 8.09 11.29
CA LEU A 604 -16.20 7.44 10.05
C LEU A 604 -14.78 7.88 9.62
N ALA A 605 -13.95 6.92 9.22
CA ALA A 605 -12.60 7.12 8.71
C ALA A 605 -12.41 6.37 7.38
N VAL A 606 -11.31 6.63 6.67
CA VAL A 606 -10.99 5.99 5.39
C VAL A 606 -9.56 5.46 5.43
N TYR A 607 -9.43 4.13 5.49
CA TYR A 607 -8.10 3.50 5.55
C TYR A 607 -7.42 3.45 4.18
N GLU A 608 -8.18 3.36 3.09
CA GLU A 608 -7.68 3.37 1.71
C GLU A 608 -8.66 4.08 0.78
N VAL A 609 -8.15 4.86 -0.16
CA VAL A 609 -8.93 5.50 -1.22
C VAL A 609 -8.10 5.68 -2.48
N ASN A 610 -8.65 5.28 -3.62
CA ASN A 610 -8.07 5.50 -4.95
C ASN A 610 -9.10 5.14 -6.04
N LEU A 611 -8.71 5.18 -7.32
CA LEU A 611 -9.43 4.46 -8.35
C LEU A 611 -9.28 2.95 -8.14
N GLY A 612 -10.33 2.19 -8.39
CA GLY A 612 -10.35 0.74 -8.35
C GLY A 612 -10.51 0.12 -9.74
N THR A 613 -9.98 0.73 -10.80
CA THR A 613 -10.22 0.33 -12.20
C THR A 613 -9.56 -1.02 -12.51
N GLU A 614 -10.28 -2.09 -12.30
CA GLU A 614 -9.82 -3.47 -12.49
C GLU A 614 -10.57 -4.22 -13.59
N ALA A 615 -11.69 -3.67 -14.09
CA ALA A 615 -12.54 -4.35 -15.04
C ALA A 615 -13.01 -3.43 -16.17
N GLY A 616 -13.45 -4.05 -17.26
CA GLY A 616 -13.96 -3.39 -18.46
C GLY A 616 -13.41 -4.01 -19.74
N ASP A 617 -13.69 -3.39 -20.85
CA ASP A 617 -13.26 -3.85 -22.18
C ASP A 617 -12.36 -2.84 -22.90
N ALA A 618 -11.78 -1.88 -22.15
CA ALA A 618 -10.84 -0.91 -22.66
C ALA A 618 -9.53 -1.55 -23.11
N SER A 619 -8.91 -0.99 -24.15
CA SER A 619 -7.57 -1.41 -24.60
C SER A 619 -6.49 -1.02 -23.57
N GLN A 620 -5.34 -1.71 -23.61
CA GLN A 620 -4.19 -1.36 -22.75
C GLN A 620 -3.74 0.09 -22.91
N SER A 621 -3.76 0.62 -24.13
CA SER A 621 -3.41 2.02 -24.38
C SER A 621 -4.38 2.99 -23.71
N MET A 622 -5.67 2.67 -23.70
CA MET A 622 -6.69 3.45 -23.00
C MET A 622 -6.51 3.38 -21.48
N VAL A 623 -6.30 2.19 -20.93
CA VAL A 623 -6.01 1.99 -19.50
C VAL A 623 -4.81 2.84 -19.07
N ASN A 624 -3.72 2.79 -19.83
CA ASN A 624 -2.49 3.55 -19.55
C ASN A 624 -2.66 5.08 -19.71
N ALA A 625 -3.63 5.53 -20.51
CA ALA A 625 -3.91 6.96 -20.68
C ALA A 625 -4.91 7.49 -19.63
N VAL A 626 -5.84 6.67 -19.17
CA VAL A 626 -6.94 7.11 -18.30
C VAL A 626 -6.59 7.00 -16.82
N VAL A 627 -6.08 5.84 -16.38
CA VAL A 627 -5.90 5.55 -14.96
C VAL A 627 -4.85 6.45 -14.28
N PRO A 628 -3.67 6.74 -14.87
CA PRO A 628 -2.69 7.66 -14.28
C PRO A 628 -2.87 9.12 -14.73
N SER A 629 -4.00 9.49 -15.33
CA SER A 629 -4.23 10.82 -15.92
C SER A 629 -4.42 11.93 -14.88
N ILE A 630 -4.36 13.19 -15.36
CA ILE A 630 -4.74 14.33 -14.53
C ILE A 630 -6.19 14.21 -14.04
N ALA A 631 -7.11 13.72 -14.87
CA ALA A 631 -8.50 13.53 -14.46
C ALA A 631 -8.62 12.58 -13.27
N ALA A 632 -7.91 11.45 -13.32
CA ALA A 632 -7.88 10.49 -12.21
C ALA A 632 -7.34 11.12 -10.91
N GLY A 633 -6.24 11.89 -11.01
CA GLY A 633 -5.66 12.59 -9.86
C GLY A 633 -6.62 13.61 -9.25
N LEU A 634 -7.30 14.39 -10.07
CA LEU A 634 -8.32 15.35 -9.62
C LEU A 634 -9.50 14.65 -8.96
N THR A 635 -9.97 13.53 -9.54
CA THR A 635 -11.10 12.77 -9.00
C THR A 635 -10.83 12.24 -7.59
N VAL A 636 -9.65 11.66 -7.36
CA VAL A 636 -9.31 11.14 -6.02
C VAL A 636 -9.19 12.28 -5.00
N ALA A 637 -8.54 13.40 -5.36
CA ALA A 637 -8.41 14.53 -4.46
C ALA A 637 -9.77 15.20 -4.15
N ASP A 638 -10.65 15.33 -5.14
CA ASP A 638 -12.01 15.85 -4.97
C ASP A 638 -12.83 14.95 -4.03
N HIS A 639 -12.77 13.63 -4.25
CA HIS A 639 -13.42 12.64 -3.39
C HIS A 639 -12.99 12.76 -1.93
N MET A 640 -11.68 12.82 -1.67
CA MET A 640 -11.17 12.98 -0.31
C MET A 640 -11.64 14.28 0.35
N LEU A 641 -11.72 15.36 -0.41
CA LEU A 641 -12.20 16.65 0.09
C LEU A 641 -13.73 16.70 0.26
N LEU A 642 -14.50 16.02 -0.60
CA LEU A 642 -15.95 15.86 -0.45
C LEU A 642 -16.28 15.03 0.79
N MET A 643 -15.62 13.92 1.02
CA MET A 643 -15.76 13.14 2.25
C MET A 643 -15.48 13.98 3.51
N MET A 644 -14.46 14.85 3.46
CA MET A 644 -14.14 15.77 4.56
C MET A 644 -15.26 16.79 4.76
N ARG A 645 -15.75 17.41 3.67
CA ARG A 645 -16.79 18.46 3.72
C ARG A 645 -18.15 17.92 4.11
N ASP A 646 -18.62 16.90 3.41
CA ASP A 646 -20.01 16.46 3.47
C ASP A 646 -20.24 15.40 4.55
N LEU A 647 -19.27 14.53 4.78
CA LEU A 647 -19.36 13.42 5.74
C LEU A 647 -18.60 13.66 7.06
N GLY A 648 -17.74 14.69 7.11
CA GLY A 648 -16.96 15.03 8.30
C GLY A 648 -15.79 14.06 8.56
N ILE A 649 -15.32 13.38 7.53
CA ILE A 649 -14.19 12.45 7.63
C ILE A 649 -12.88 13.25 7.71
N THR A 650 -12.15 13.11 8.82
CA THR A 650 -10.89 13.82 9.05
C THR A 650 -9.67 12.90 9.02
N ALA A 651 -9.86 11.60 9.26
CA ALA A 651 -8.79 10.60 9.16
C ALA A 651 -8.98 9.79 7.88
N GLN A 652 -8.09 9.99 6.91
CA GLN A 652 -8.14 9.29 5.62
C GLN A 652 -6.75 9.16 5.02
N ALA A 653 -6.49 8.05 4.29
CA ALA A 653 -5.22 7.75 3.67
C ALA A 653 -5.41 7.21 2.26
N ALA A 654 -4.78 7.85 1.28
CA ALA A 654 -4.79 7.35 -0.11
C ALA A 654 -3.93 6.08 -0.25
N TRP A 655 -4.37 5.12 -1.05
CA TRP A 655 -3.63 3.93 -1.41
C TRP A 655 -2.99 4.12 -2.79
N ALA A 656 -1.66 4.19 -2.96
CA ALA A 656 -0.61 4.22 -1.98
C ALA A 656 0.57 5.08 -2.49
N LEU A 657 1.57 5.36 -1.65
CA LEU A 657 2.76 6.10 -2.08
C LEU A 657 3.60 5.34 -3.13
N PRO A 658 4.00 4.06 -2.90
CA PRO A 658 4.77 3.30 -3.88
C PRO A 658 3.93 2.95 -5.10
N GLN A 659 4.60 2.74 -6.24
CA GLN A 659 3.93 2.29 -7.46
C GLN A 659 3.37 0.88 -7.31
N TYR A 660 2.16 0.70 -7.83
CA TYR A 660 1.50 -0.58 -7.99
C TYR A 660 1.04 -0.79 -9.42
N VAL A 661 0.97 -2.05 -9.83
CA VAL A 661 0.29 -2.48 -11.05
C VAL A 661 -0.62 -3.66 -10.70
N ASN A 662 -1.81 -3.70 -11.28
CA ASN A 662 -2.73 -4.78 -11.08
C ASN A 662 -3.19 -5.37 -12.41
N LYS A 663 -3.87 -6.50 -12.36
CA LYS A 663 -4.45 -7.13 -13.54
C LYS A 663 -5.74 -6.41 -13.90
N PHE A 664 -5.87 -6.00 -15.17
CA PHE A 664 -7.11 -5.51 -15.72
C PHE A 664 -7.90 -6.68 -16.35
N ASN A 665 -9.14 -6.88 -15.89
CA ASN A 665 -10.00 -7.96 -16.37
C ASN A 665 -10.74 -7.51 -17.65
N ASN A 666 -10.12 -7.72 -18.80
CA ASN A 666 -10.73 -7.48 -20.11
C ASN A 666 -11.27 -8.80 -20.68
N PRO A 667 -12.60 -8.91 -20.98
CA PRO A 667 -13.17 -10.11 -21.53
C PRO A 667 -12.77 -10.42 -22.99
N LYS A 668 -12.20 -9.42 -23.71
CA LYS A 668 -11.73 -9.57 -25.09
C LYS A 668 -10.30 -10.09 -25.17
N ASP A 669 -9.47 -9.71 -24.18
CA ASP A 669 -8.03 -10.00 -24.11
C ASP A 669 -7.69 -10.69 -22.79
N ASN A 670 -6.68 -11.55 -22.82
CA ASN A 670 -6.37 -12.44 -21.69
C ASN A 670 -5.62 -11.81 -20.52
N ALA A 671 -5.79 -10.58 -20.16
CA ALA A 671 -5.20 -9.93 -19.02
C ALA A 671 -4.15 -8.89 -19.33
N GLU A 672 -4.61 -7.70 -19.33
CA GLU A 672 -3.78 -6.52 -19.39
C GLU A 672 -3.40 -6.06 -17.98
N VAL A 673 -2.36 -5.22 -17.89
CA VAL A 673 -1.86 -4.66 -16.64
C VAL A 673 -2.39 -3.24 -16.49
N THR A 674 -2.97 -2.93 -15.34
CA THR A 674 -3.40 -1.58 -14.98
C THR A 674 -2.34 -0.90 -14.11
N PRO A 675 -1.87 0.31 -14.45
CA PRO A 675 -0.99 1.10 -13.58
C PRO A 675 -1.78 1.72 -12.43
N LEU A 676 -2.43 0.87 -11.64
CA LEU A 676 -3.24 1.28 -10.50
C LEU A 676 -2.38 1.70 -9.32
N TRP A 677 -2.98 2.51 -8.51
CA TRP A 677 -2.53 2.94 -7.19
C TRP A 677 -1.19 3.70 -7.25
N GLY A 678 -0.31 3.69 -6.50
CA GLY A 678 0.99 4.35 -6.55
C GLY A 678 1.02 5.80 -7.04
N MET A 679 1.38 6.71 -6.16
CA MET A 679 1.47 8.14 -6.48
C MET A 679 2.78 8.52 -7.18
N VAL A 680 3.79 7.65 -7.13
CA VAL A 680 5.12 7.87 -7.70
C VAL A 680 5.43 6.71 -8.63
N VAL A 681 5.96 7.02 -9.81
CA VAL A 681 6.17 6.03 -10.87
C VAL A 681 7.28 5.04 -10.52
N ASP A 682 8.39 5.55 -9.97
CA ASP A 682 9.58 4.77 -9.63
C ASP A 682 10.30 5.41 -8.44
N MET A 683 9.73 5.31 -7.25
CA MET A 683 10.26 5.99 -6.07
C MET A 683 11.68 5.53 -5.71
N GLY A 684 12.62 6.45 -5.87
CA GLY A 684 14.05 6.14 -5.73
C GLY A 684 14.68 5.46 -6.93
N GLY A 685 13.95 5.29 -8.04
CA GLY A 685 14.44 4.76 -9.30
C GLY A 685 15.08 5.81 -10.21
N ALA A 686 14.97 5.59 -11.52
CA ALA A 686 15.60 6.46 -12.52
C ALA A 686 15.02 7.87 -12.56
N THR A 687 13.72 8.02 -12.38
CA THR A 687 13.00 9.27 -12.65
C THR A 687 12.41 9.92 -11.40
N ASN A 688 11.90 9.14 -10.45
CA ASN A 688 11.10 9.61 -9.33
C ASN A 688 9.94 10.54 -9.77
N LEU A 689 9.32 10.26 -10.92
CA LEU A 689 8.20 11.03 -11.45
C LEU A 689 6.98 10.91 -10.55
N ARG A 690 6.33 12.03 -10.30
CA ARG A 690 5.13 12.14 -9.48
C ARG A 690 3.91 12.13 -10.38
N ARG A 691 3.00 11.22 -10.11
CA ARG A 691 1.73 11.16 -10.83
C ARG A 691 0.85 12.36 -10.52
N PRO A 692 -0.12 12.69 -11.37
CA PRO A 692 -1.08 13.75 -11.10
C PRO A 692 -1.80 13.64 -9.76
N GLN A 693 -2.08 12.41 -9.29
CA GLN A 693 -2.65 12.16 -7.96
C GLN A 693 -1.74 12.69 -6.84
N PHE A 694 -0.43 12.43 -6.90
CA PHE A 694 0.52 13.01 -5.94
C PHE A 694 0.47 14.52 -5.94
N LEU A 695 0.46 15.13 -7.13
CA LEU A 695 0.47 16.58 -7.27
C LEU A 695 -0.84 17.21 -6.75
N ALA A 696 -2.00 16.60 -7.02
CA ALA A 696 -3.28 17.07 -6.52
C ALA A 696 -3.36 16.99 -4.99
N GLU A 697 -2.93 15.85 -4.40
CA GLU A 697 -2.91 15.69 -2.95
C GLU A 697 -1.88 16.59 -2.27
N GLN A 698 -0.69 16.75 -2.85
CA GLN A 698 0.31 17.71 -2.40
C GLN A 698 -0.24 19.13 -2.38
N LEU A 699 -0.96 19.51 -3.44
CA LEU A 699 -1.56 20.83 -3.58
C LEU A 699 -2.68 21.03 -2.53
N ALA A 700 -3.50 20.01 -2.30
CA ALA A 700 -4.50 20.02 -1.23
C ALA A 700 -3.85 20.18 0.15
N ASN A 701 -2.83 19.39 0.45
CA ASN A 701 -2.13 19.42 1.75
C ASN A 701 -1.44 20.76 2.04
N GLN A 702 -1.06 21.51 1.02
CA GLN A 702 -0.55 22.88 1.17
C GLN A 702 -1.65 23.90 1.51
N ALA A 703 -2.90 23.59 1.17
CA ALA A 703 -4.03 24.48 1.37
C ALA A 703 -4.84 24.17 2.65
N ILE A 704 -4.87 22.91 3.07
CA ILE A 704 -5.65 22.46 4.24
C ILE A 704 -5.13 23.11 5.51
N LEU A 705 -6.02 23.81 6.23
CA LEU A 705 -5.81 24.43 7.54
C LEU A 705 -6.77 23.82 8.57
N PRO A 706 -6.56 23.99 9.88
CA PRO A 706 -7.31 23.29 10.94
C PRO A 706 -8.83 23.46 10.94
N THR A 707 -9.33 24.50 10.30
CA THR A 707 -10.78 24.80 10.26
C THR A 707 -11.26 24.89 8.83
N MET A 708 -12.30 24.13 8.47
CA MET A 708 -13.00 24.26 7.19
C MET A 708 -14.16 25.26 7.33
N LEU A 709 -14.29 26.15 6.36
CA LEU A 709 -15.31 27.17 6.30
C LEU A 709 -16.39 26.82 5.27
N GLU A 710 -17.60 27.34 5.47
CA GLU A 710 -18.66 27.23 4.48
C GLU A 710 -18.34 28.04 3.23
N THR A 711 -18.66 27.46 2.07
CA THR A 711 -18.68 28.14 0.77
C THR A 711 -20.06 28.01 0.14
N MET A 712 -20.52 29.07 -0.52
CA MET A 712 -21.79 29.08 -1.26
C MET A 712 -21.54 29.52 -2.70
N LEU A 713 -22.09 28.77 -3.64
CA LEU A 713 -22.02 29.07 -5.07
C LEU A 713 -23.33 29.75 -5.51
N SER A 714 -23.17 30.76 -6.35
CA SER A 714 -24.32 31.49 -6.96
C SER A 714 -23.93 31.96 -8.36
N GLY A 715 -24.92 32.46 -9.12
CA GLY A 715 -24.71 32.81 -10.52
C GLY A 715 -24.80 31.61 -11.44
N ALA A 716 -23.82 31.40 -12.32
CA ALA A 716 -23.87 30.35 -13.33
C ALA A 716 -23.89 28.95 -12.73
N ASN A 717 -22.96 28.66 -11.80
CA ASN A 717 -22.78 27.36 -11.14
C ASN A 717 -23.10 26.17 -12.04
N PRO A 718 -22.33 25.92 -13.10
CA PRO A 718 -22.68 24.97 -14.13
C PRO A 718 -22.73 23.53 -13.60
N THR A 719 -23.70 22.78 -14.07
CA THR A 719 -23.90 21.37 -13.75
C THR A 719 -24.11 20.56 -15.01
N TRP A 720 -23.95 19.24 -14.90
CA TRP A 720 -24.33 18.31 -15.97
C TRP A 720 -25.10 17.11 -15.41
N LYS A 721 -25.92 16.52 -16.26
CA LYS A 721 -26.60 15.26 -15.94
C LYS A 721 -25.67 14.09 -16.27
N GLN A 722 -25.38 13.27 -15.27
CA GLN A 722 -24.66 12.01 -15.47
C GLN A 722 -25.63 10.85 -15.34
N SER A 723 -25.93 10.22 -16.48
CA SER A 723 -26.75 9.01 -16.52
C SER A 723 -25.89 7.77 -16.22
N ARG A 724 -26.54 6.67 -15.83
CA ARG A 724 -25.87 5.34 -15.76
C ARG A 724 -25.23 5.00 -17.09
N SER A 725 -24.06 4.40 -17.05
CA SER A 725 -23.30 4.01 -18.23
C SER A 725 -22.55 2.70 -17.98
N LYS A 726 -21.76 2.25 -18.96
CA LYS A 726 -20.88 1.10 -18.77
C LYS A 726 -19.77 1.35 -17.73
N ASN A 727 -19.42 2.63 -17.50
CA ASN A 727 -18.39 3.05 -16.56
C ASN A 727 -18.97 3.43 -15.18
N ASN A 728 -20.28 3.45 -15.00
CA ASN A 728 -20.89 3.98 -13.82
C ASN A 728 -22.30 3.42 -13.61
N ASP A 729 -22.55 2.84 -12.46
CA ASP A 729 -23.80 2.21 -12.08
C ASP A 729 -24.78 3.17 -11.37
N ILE A 730 -24.38 4.39 -11.05
CA ILE A 730 -25.18 5.40 -10.35
C ILE A 730 -25.51 6.56 -11.33
N ALA A 731 -26.54 7.32 -11.03
CA ALA A 731 -26.91 8.50 -11.81
C ALA A 731 -27.08 9.70 -10.89
N ILE A 732 -26.73 10.88 -11.39
CA ILE A 732 -27.00 12.17 -10.74
C ILE A 732 -27.55 13.14 -11.78
N ASP A 733 -28.63 13.84 -11.44
CA ASP A 733 -29.28 14.76 -12.37
C ASP A 733 -28.53 16.09 -12.52
N SER A 734 -27.70 16.44 -11.56
CA SER A 734 -27.02 17.73 -11.49
C SER A 734 -25.67 17.60 -10.79
N ALA A 735 -24.68 16.97 -11.46
CA ALA A 735 -23.30 16.97 -11.01
C ALA A 735 -22.69 18.36 -11.17
N HIS A 736 -21.92 18.87 -10.20
CA HIS A 736 -21.37 20.21 -10.21
C HIS A 736 -20.02 20.27 -10.92
N ALA A 737 -19.88 21.19 -11.87
CA ALA A 737 -18.61 21.45 -12.56
C ALA A 737 -17.60 22.20 -11.66
N LEU A 738 -18.05 22.85 -10.60
CA LEU A 738 -17.22 23.52 -9.61
C LEU A 738 -17.36 22.84 -8.25
N GLN A 739 -16.24 22.43 -7.66
CA GLN A 739 -16.17 22.03 -6.24
C GLN A 739 -15.27 22.99 -5.47
N THR A 740 -15.67 23.37 -4.25
CA THR A 740 -14.99 24.41 -3.47
C THR A 740 -14.81 23.98 -2.02
N PHE A 741 -13.61 24.24 -1.48
CA PHE A 741 -13.25 23.92 -0.10
C PHE A 741 -12.41 25.03 0.49
N ALA A 742 -12.95 25.76 1.48
CA ALA A 742 -12.28 26.87 2.12
C ALA A 742 -11.79 26.51 3.52
N PHE A 743 -10.59 26.99 3.87
CA PHE A 743 -9.96 26.69 5.16
C PHE A 743 -9.42 27.96 5.84
N SER A 744 -9.24 27.86 7.17
CA SER A 744 -8.73 28.95 8.01
C SER A 744 -7.94 28.42 9.21
N ASP A 745 -6.94 29.17 9.63
CA ASP A 745 -6.31 29.06 10.95
C ASP A 745 -6.46 30.37 11.77
N GLY A 746 -7.44 31.19 11.40
CA GLY A 746 -7.66 32.51 11.95
C GLY A 746 -7.07 33.60 11.05
N ALA A 747 -5.75 33.71 10.97
CA ALA A 747 -5.07 34.73 10.16
C ALA A 747 -4.95 34.34 8.69
N ARG A 748 -4.52 33.10 8.41
CA ARG A 748 -4.37 32.58 7.06
C ARG A 748 -5.68 31.99 6.56
N ARG A 749 -5.90 32.12 5.28
CA ARG A 749 -7.03 31.53 4.57
C ARG A 749 -6.58 30.85 3.30
N SER A 750 -7.30 29.83 2.92
CA SER A 750 -7.11 29.17 1.64
C SER A 750 -8.44 28.73 1.05
N LEU A 751 -8.45 28.60 -0.25
CA LEU A 751 -9.58 28.10 -1.04
C LEU A 751 -9.02 27.14 -2.09
N ILE A 752 -9.53 25.92 -2.08
CA ILE A 752 -9.34 24.95 -3.16
C ILE A 752 -10.56 25.03 -4.08
N VAL A 753 -10.32 25.14 -5.38
CA VAL A 753 -11.39 25.13 -6.40
C VAL A 753 -11.02 24.12 -7.47
N PHE A 754 -11.93 23.18 -7.76
CA PHE A 754 -11.85 22.31 -8.93
C PHE A 754 -12.73 22.87 -10.03
N ASN A 755 -12.21 22.89 -11.25
CA ASN A 755 -13.02 22.97 -12.46
C ASN A 755 -13.05 21.57 -13.09
N LEU A 756 -14.18 20.90 -13.00
CA LEU A 756 -14.42 19.54 -13.51
C LEU A 756 -15.06 19.54 -14.91
N ASP A 757 -15.22 20.73 -15.55
CA ASP A 757 -15.62 20.77 -16.96
C ASP A 757 -14.51 20.22 -17.84
N ARG A 758 -14.86 19.34 -18.76
CA ARG A 758 -13.90 18.61 -19.62
C ARG A 758 -13.37 19.46 -20.76
N GLN A 759 -13.92 20.65 -21.01
CA GLN A 759 -13.60 21.46 -22.19
C GLN A 759 -13.54 22.96 -21.92
N LYS A 760 -14.33 23.47 -20.96
CA LYS A 760 -14.55 24.91 -20.81
C LYS A 760 -13.83 25.50 -19.61
N PRO A 761 -13.16 26.63 -19.79
CA PRO A 761 -12.75 27.44 -18.65
C PRO A 761 -14.00 28.02 -17.95
N LEU A 762 -13.94 28.12 -16.62
CA LEU A 762 -15.04 28.65 -15.80
C LEU A 762 -14.60 29.96 -15.14
N PRO A 763 -15.25 31.10 -15.48
CA PRO A 763 -14.99 32.38 -14.83
C PRO A 763 -15.65 32.42 -13.44
N ILE A 764 -14.86 32.82 -12.43
CA ILE A 764 -15.31 32.95 -11.04
C ILE A 764 -15.07 34.34 -10.47
N THR A 765 -15.93 34.74 -9.53
CA THR A 765 -15.73 35.92 -8.67
C THR A 765 -15.87 35.52 -7.20
N PHE A 766 -15.49 36.42 -6.30
CA PHE A 766 -15.47 36.16 -4.87
C PHE A 766 -16.34 37.17 -4.11
N SER A 767 -17.06 36.69 -3.12
CA SER A 767 -17.87 37.52 -2.20
C SER A 767 -17.78 36.97 -0.76
N GLY A 768 -18.49 37.62 0.16
CA GLY A 768 -18.49 37.27 1.58
C GLY A 768 -17.33 37.90 2.37
N ASP A 769 -17.46 37.87 3.71
CA ASP A 769 -16.49 38.50 4.62
C ASP A 769 -15.12 37.78 4.67
N GLY A 770 -15.11 36.53 4.20
CA GLY A 770 -13.90 35.72 4.13
C GLY A 770 -13.20 35.75 2.77
N LYS A 771 -13.67 36.51 1.80
CA LYS A 771 -13.16 36.51 0.41
C LYS A 771 -11.69 36.90 0.30
N PRO A 772 -10.97 36.43 -0.74
CA PRO A 772 -9.61 36.85 -1.00
C PRO A 772 -9.55 38.30 -1.47
N LEU A 773 -8.67 39.09 -0.84
CA LEU A 773 -8.39 40.49 -1.18
C LEU A 773 -6.89 40.75 -1.09
N GLY A 774 -6.40 41.74 -1.86
CA GLY A 774 -5.01 42.11 -1.91
C GLY A 774 -4.18 41.11 -2.72
N THR A 775 -2.97 40.85 -2.26
CA THR A 775 -2.08 39.85 -2.89
C THR A 775 -2.51 38.44 -2.50
N VAL A 776 -2.85 37.64 -3.48
CA VAL A 776 -3.27 36.24 -3.32
C VAL A 776 -2.23 35.36 -4.02
N ASP A 777 -1.64 34.44 -3.27
CA ASP A 777 -0.80 33.40 -3.84
C ASP A 777 -1.68 32.32 -4.46
N ILE A 778 -1.43 32.02 -5.75
CA ILE A 778 -2.16 31.00 -6.50
C ILE A 778 -1.21 29.87 -6.84
N LYS A 779 -1.67 28.64 -6.68
CA LYS A 779 -1.03 27.44 -7.18
C LYS A 779 -2.02 26.66 -8.00
N GLN A 780 -1.63 26.19 -9.15
CA GLN A 780 -2.55 25.53 -10.10
C GLN A 780 -1.94 24.25 -10.64
N LEU A 781 -2.78 23.22 -10.70
CA LEU A 781 -2.52 21.95 -11.41
C LEU A 781 -3.46 21.86 -12.59
N THR A 782 -2.90 21.79 -13.78
CA THR A 782 -3.61 21.64 -15.04
C THR A 782 -2.71 20.97 -16.07
N ALA A 783 -3.27 20.51 -17.19
CA ALA A 783 -2.56 19.89 -18.28
C ALA A 783 -3.17 20.29 -19.65
N PRO A 784 -2.44 20.16 -20.77
CA PRO A 784 -2.97 20.39 -22.11
C PRO A 784 -4.08 19.44 -22.51
N GLN A 785 -4.01 18.16 -22.09
CA GLN A 785 -5.01 17.13 -22.36
C GLN A 785 -5.48 16.48 -21.07
N ILE A 786 -6.76 16.14 -21.00
CA ILE A 786 -7.39 15.48 -19.85
C ILE A 786 -6.78 14.10 -19.55
N THR A 787 -6.15 13.48 -20.56
CA THR A 787 -5.45 12.19 -20.49
C THR A 787 -3.96 12.33 -20.22
N ASP A 788 -3.42 13.54 -20.04
CA ASP A 788 -1.99 13.70 -19.78
C ASP A 788 -1.58 13.05 -18.47
N THR A 789 -0.40 12.42 -18.50
CA THR A 789 0.21 11.69 -17.38
C THR A 789 1.65 12.13 -17.17
N ASN A 790 2.24 11.74 -16.05
CA ASN A 790 3.68 11.87 -15.78
C ASN A 790 4.41 10.51 -15.83
N GLU A 791 3.89 9.51 -16.56
CA GLU A 791 4.45 8.14 -16.56
C GLU A 791 5.83 8.04 -17.21
N GLN A 792 6.07 8.78 -18.30
CA GLN A 792 7.31 8.71 -19.08
C GLN A 792 8.21 9.93 -18.90
N LYS A 793 7.59 11.06 -18.71
CA LYS A 793 8.26 12.37 -18.51
C LYS A 793 7.33 13.29 -17.74
N ARG A 794 7.90 14.35 -17.16
CA ARG A 794 7.11 15.40 -16.53
C ARG A 794 6.37 16.21 -17.61
N THR A 795 5.07 15.99 -17.72
CA THR A 795 4.17 16.76 -18.62
C THR A 795 3.47 17.88 -17.87
N MET A 796 3.31 17.75 -16.56
CA MET A 796 2.66 18.72 -15.69
C MET A 796 3.34 18.82 -14.33
N ASP A 797 3.12 19.96 -13.68
CA ASP A 797 3.56 20.23 -12.30
C ASP A 797 2.64 21.29 -11.68
N ILE A 798 2.79 21.55 -10.38
CA ILE A 798 2.11 22.65 -9.68
C ILE A 798 2.77 23.98 -10.10
N VAL A 799 1.98 24.85 -10.72
CA VAL A 799 2.45 26.16 -11.21
C VAL A 799 2.05 27.27 -10.24
N PRO A 800 3.02 27.95 -9.59
CA PRO A 800 2.73 29.08 -8.71
C PRO A 800 2.60 30.39 -9.49
N THR A 801 1.62 31.20 -9.12
CA THR A 801 1.42 32.58 -9.62
C THR A 801 0.92 33.50 -8.50
N LYS A 802 0.82 34.78 -8.78
CA LYS A 802 0.24 35.77 -7.85
C LYS A 802 -0.84 36.59 -8.54
N LEU A 803 -1.88 36.88 -7.81
CA LEU A 803 -3.00 37.70 -8.28
C LEU A 803 -3.26 38.85 -7.32
N GLN A 804 -3.52 40.04 -7.87
CA GLN A 804 -4.02 41.19 -7.07
C GLN A 804 -5.54 41.24 -7.21
N LEU A 805 -6.22 41.10 -6.11
CA LEU A 805 -7.68 41.17 -6.03
C LEU A 805 -8.14 42.41 -5.28
N SER A 806 -9.10 43.12 -5.85
CA SER A 806 -9.80 44.27 -5.25
C SER A 806 -11.31 44.07 -5.35
N ASN A 807 -12.05 44.90 -4.67
CA ASN A 807 -13.50 44.93 -4.89
C ASN A 807 -13.81 45.36 -6.35
N GLY A 808 -14.55 44.52 -7.08
CA GLY A 808 -14.84 44.73 -8.49
C GLY A 808 -13.79 44.27 -9.47
N SER A 809 -12.81 43.44 -9.03
CA SER A 809 -11.87 42.75 -9.94
C SER A 809 -12.62 41.94 -11.02
N ALA A 810 -12.03 41.86 -12.21
CA ALA A 810 -12.53 41.02 -13.28
C ALA A 810 -12.60 39.54 -12.82
N PRO A 811 -13.51 38.74 -13.39
CA PRO A 811 -13.57 37.32 -13.10
C PRO A 811 -12.25 36.60 -13.34
N TYR A 812 -11.85 35.72 -12.43
CA TYR A 812 -10.72 34.83 -12.61
C TYR A 812 -11.14 33.58 -13.37
N SER A 813 -10.42 33.22 -14.42
CA SER A 813 -10.77 32.09 -15.29
C SER A 813 -10.03 30.83 -14.85
N LEU A 814 -10.78 29.81 -14.42
CA LEU A 814 -10.24 28.48 -14.09
C LEU A 814 -10.11 27.65 -15.37
N PRO A 815 -8.95 27.12 -15.72
CA PRO A 815 -8.83 26.19 -16.85
C PRO A 815 -9.74 24.97 -16.72
N PRO A 816 -10.14 24.29 -17.80
CA PRO A 816 -10.87 23.04 -17.72
C PRO A 816 -10.03 21.96 -17.02
N PHE A 817 -10.68 20.96 -16.42
CA PHE A 817 -10.04 19.85 -15.68
C PHE A 817 -8.81 20.30 -14.87
N SER A 818 -9.02 21.22 -13.95
CA SER A 818 -7.95 21.83 -13.14
C SER A 818 -8.29 21.88 -11.66
N MET A 819 -7.25 21.93 -10.84
CA MET A 819 -7.31 22.27 -9.41
C MET A 819 -6.52 23.54 -9.16
N THR A 820 -7.17 24.53 -8.54
CA THR A 820 -6.56 25.82 -8.21
C THR A 820 -6.66 26.06 -6.71
N VAL A 821 -5.54 26.40 -6.10
CA VAL A 821 -5.45 26.82 -4.69
C VAL A 821 -5.14 28.30 -4.63
N LEU A 822 -5.97 29.02 -3.85
CA LEU A 822 -5.74 30.43 -3.52
C LEU A 822 -5.38 30.52 -2.03
N GLN A 823 -4.36 31.27 -1.68
CA GLN A 823 -3.93 31.51 -0.29
C GLN A 823 -3.74 33.00 -0.03
N TRP A 824 -4.28 33.49 1.09
CA TRP A 824 -4.19 34.90 1.48
C TRP A 824 -4.23 35.08 3.00
N THR A 825 -3.88 36.26 3.45
CA THR A 825 -4.09 36.68 4.84
C THR A 825 -5.43 37.41 4.95
N ALA A 826 -6.25 37.01 5.91
CA ALA A 826 -7.52 37.68 6.16
C ALA A 826 -7.28 39.14 6.58
N SER A 827 -8.02 40.08 6.02
CA SER A 827 -8.08 41.44 6.57
C SER A 827 -8.72 41.37 7.97
N GLN A 828 -8.10 42.02 8.95
CA GLN A 828 -8.65 42.14 10.30
C GLN A 828 -10.01 42.81 10.30
#